data_a75ee077a3ed4f2701ab74df243aaab4
#
_entry.id   a75ee077a3ed4f2701ab74df243aaab4
#
_cell.length_a   1.000
_cell.length_b   1.000
_cell.length_c   1.000
_cell.angle_alpha   90.00
_cell.angle_beta   90.00
_cell.angle_gamma   90.00
#
_symmetry.space_group_name_H-M   'P 1'
#
loop_
_entity.id
_entity.type
_entity.pdbx_description
1 polymer ?
#
loop_
_entity_poly.entity_id
_entity_poly.type
_entity_poly.pdbx_seq_one_letter_code
_entity_poly.pdbx_strand_id
1 'polypeptide(L)'
;MDQNPEDNFIERIIPINIEDEMKTAYIDYSMSVIVSRALPDVRDGLKPVHRRVLFGMTELGLGPSRPYKKSARIVGEVMGKYHPHGDSSVYDTMVRMAQPWSLRYEMVDGQGNFGSIDGDSPAAMRYTEARLKKIAEEMLNDLEKDTVDFRPNFDDSLKEPTVLPSKFPNLLVNGASGIAVGMATNMAPHNLSEAIDATIAYIDNRDIEISELMVHIKGPDFPTGAIIHGTDGIRSAFETGRGRILMRGKTEIEAMGNGKEMIIVTEVPYQVMPNQIITRAVELVQEKIIDGIVGVRDESGRQGMRLVFELRKDVIANVILNQLFKYTSLQSSFSVNNIALVAGRPEMLNLKDMIKHFVAHRHEVVVRRTKYDLAEAQKRAHILEGLLIALDHLDEVIALIRSSKGPDEAREGLISKFGLTEIQAKAILDLRLQRLTGLERQKIKEEFEELMKLIAYLQSILNDEALRYTIIKDELREMKEKYGDDRRTRIEHSAGEIDIEDLIPNEKVVLTISHMGYIKRTSLSEYKEQNRGGRGNKGVSHRDEDFVEHLFVANTHNYMLFFTEQGRCFWMKVYELPEGGKATKGRAIQNLIAIPKEDKIKAYLNIENLKDVDYLNSHNIIMCTKKGIIKKTTLEAYSRPRTNGINAITIREGDELLEAKLTNGNCEVIIAKKSGKAIRFNESLVRPMGRNASGVKGITLESDKDEVIGMLTVDKDTLDTATVLVVSEKGYGKRSYLVDPETKEDEYRVTGRGGKGVKTLNVTEKTGDLIAIKNVSDEDGLMIINKSGLTIRMRVDALRTMGRATQGVRLINIKDSDAIASVAVVPVEEEEEEISENAEAGVVTDINSSELPENDDAVADDENGITIE
;
A
#
# COMPACT_ATOMS: atom_id res chain seq x y z
N MET A 1 -51.98 62.81 42.08
CA MET A 1 -50.89 63.26 41.18
C MET A 1 -49.87 62.19 41.21
N ASP A 2 -50.05 61.31 40.28
CA ASP A 2 -49.17 60.20 39.98
C ASP A 2 -47.95 60.68 39.23
N GLN A 3 -46.78 60.47 39.78
CA GLN A 3 -45.52 60.58 39.02
C GLN A 3 -44.95 59.17 38.93
N ASN A 4 -45.15 58.52 37.72
CA ASN A 4 -44.39 57.39 37.30
C ASN A 4 -42.93 57.80 37.07
N PRO A 5 -41.93 57.19 37.65
CA PRO A 5 -40.56 57.35 37.17
C PRO A 5 -40.42 56.43 35.96
N GLU A 6 -40.34 57.05 34.78
CA GLU A 6 -39.81 56.37 33.59
C GLU A 6 -38.37 55.93 33.88
N ASP A 7 -38.16 54.67 34.08
CA ASP A 7 -36.83 54.00 34.06
C ASP A 7 -36.23 54.19 32.65
N ASN A 8 -35.43 55.24 32.52
CA ASN A 8 -34.58 55.41 31.37
C ASN A 8 -33.51 54.28 31.33
N PHE A 9 -33.84 53.13 30.78
CA PHE A 9 -32.85 52.16 30.34
C PHE A 9 -32.03 52.81 29.19
N ILE A 10 -30.88 53.33 29.54
CA ILE A 10 -29.89 53.77 28.54
C ILE A 10 -29.30 52.50 27.94
N GLU A 11 -29.83 52.08 26.81
CA GLU A 11 -29.29 50.99 26.00
C GLU A 11 -27.84 51.40 25.58
N ARG A 12 -26.87 50.78 26.25
CA ARG A 12 -25.46 50.98 25.93
C ARG A 12 -25.06 50.12 24.76
N ILE A 13 -25.21 50.60 23.54
CA ILE A 13 -24.75 49.94 22.31
C ILE A 13 -23.22 50.04 22.26
N ILE A 14 -22.55 48.90 22.40
CA ILE A 14 -21.11 48.81 22.23
C ILE A 14 -20.86 48.32 20.81
N PRO A 15 -20.23 49.09 19.91
CA PRO A 15 -19.90 48.58 18.59
C PRO A 15 -18.80 47.53 18.70
N ILE A 16 -19.06 46.32 18.18
CA ILE A 16 -18.12 45.20 18.12
C ILE A 16 -17.73 45.06 16.66
N ASN A 17 -16.42 45.05 16.38
CA ASN A 17 -15.90 44.77 15.04
C ASN A 17 -16.09 43.27 14.75
N ILE A 18 -16.81 42.94 13.70
CA ILE A 18 -17.09 41.54 13.30
C ILE A 18 -15.82 40.74 13.04
N GLU A 19 -14.76 41.38 12.54
CA GLU A 19 -13.48 40.68 12.31
C GLU A 19 -12.82 40.25 13.63
N ASP A 20 -12.87 41.10 14.65
CA ASP A 20 -12.26 40.80 15.96
C ASP A 20 -13.10 39.75 16.72
N GLU A 21 -14.41 39.85 16.63
CA GLU A 21 -15.32 38.85 17.20
C GLU A 21 -15.15 37.47 16.54
N MET A 22 -15.09 37.45 15.20
CA MET A 22 -14.84 36.21 14.48
C MET A 22 -13.46 35.60 14.79
N LYS A 23 -12.40 36.39 14.90
CA LYS A 23 -11.07 35.89 15.28
C LYS A 23 -11.11 35.27 16.68
N THR A 24 -11.71 35.97 17.64
CA THR A 24 -11.83 35.46 19.02
C THR A 24 -12.64 34.19 19.08
N ALA A 25 -13.85 34.20 18.49
CA ALA A 25 -14.72 33.00 18.46
C ALA A 25 -14.06 31.81 17.75
N TYR A 26 -13.31 32.06 16.65
CA TYR A 26 -12.60 31.00 15.95
C TYR A 26 -11.43 30.44 16.76
N ILE A 27 -10.68 31.28 17.46
CA ILE A 27 -9.62 30.84 18.37
C ILE A 27 -10.21 30.00 19.50
N ASP A 28 -11.28 30.47 20.16
CA ASP A 28 -11.93 29.74 21.26
C ASP A 28 -12.50 28.41 20.79
N TYR A 29 -13.16 28.38 19.63
CA TYR A 29 -13.62 27.14 19.02
C TYR A 29 -12.45 26.20 18.69
N SER A 30 -11.38 26.69 18.10
CA SER A 30 -10.19 25.92 17.75
C SER A 30 -9.53 25.31 18.98
N MET A 31 -9.36 26.11 20.03
CA MET A 31 -8.83 25.67 21.32
C MET A 31 -9.71 24.58 21.95
N SER A 32 -11.04 24.79 21.94
CA SER A 32 -11.98 23.80 22.44
C SER A 32 -11.90 22.47 21.67
N VAL A 33 -11.84 22.53 20.34
CA VAL A 33 -11.73 21.32 19.50
C VAL A 33 -10.39 20.60 19.73
N ILE A 34 -9.32 21.33 19.88
CA ILE A 34 -7.98 20.75 20.12
C ILE A 34 -7.92 20.09 21.50
N VAL A 35 -8.24 20.83 22.57
CA VAL A 35 -8.01 20.39 23.94
C VAL A 35 -9.15 19.50 24.46
N SER A 36 -10.41 19.76 24.07
CA SER A 36 -11.57 19.14 24.69
C SER A 36 -12.32 18.13 23.80
N ARG A 37 -11.85 17.85 22.61
CA ARG A 37 -12.55 16.93 21.67
C ARG A 37 -11.66 15.96 20.91
N ALA A 38 -10.69 16.47 20.12
CA ALA A 38 -10.06 15.69 19.06
C ALA A 38 -8.80 14.94 19.50
N LEU A 39 -8.00 15.52 20.40
CA LEU A 39 -6.70 14.97 20.78
C LEU A 39 -6.79 14.17 22.09
N PRO A 40 -6.03 13.05 22.21
CA PRO A 40 -5.91 12.30 23.44
C PRO A 40 -4.95 12.97 24.43
N ASP A 41 -5.15 12.78 25.73
CA ASP A 41 -4.13 13.11 26.75
C ASP A 41 -3.03 12.05 26.73
N VAL A 42 -1.78 12.49 26.79
CA VAL A 42 -0.62 11.59 26.72
C VAL A 42 -0.57 10.57 27.86
N ARG A 43 -1.14 10.92 29.03
CA ARG A 43 -1.09 10.14 30.27
C ARG A 43 -1.97 8.89 30.22
N ASP A 44 -3.22 9.02 29.80
CA ASP A 44 -4.20 7.92 29.74
C ASP A 44 -4.59 7.50 28.31
N GLY A 45 -4.15 8.25 27.29
CA GLY A 45 -4.44 7.93 25.89
C GLY A 45 -5.88 8.12 25.46
N LEU A 46 -6.70 8.80 26.27
CA LEU A 46 -8.12 8.95 26.03
C LEU A 46 -8.49 10.37 25.60
N LYS A 47 -9.43 10.46 24.70
CA LYS A 47 -10.17 11.70 24.46
C LYS A 47 -11.21 11.91 25.58
N PRO A 48 -11.69 13.13 25.80
CA PRO A 48 -12.67 13.41 26.84
C PRO A 48 -13.92 12.52 26.78
N VAL A 49 -14.44 12.25 25.57
CA VAL A 49 -15.63 11.39 25.42
C VAL A 49 -15.38 9.94 25.86
N HIS A 50 -14.22 9.35 25.51
CA HIS A 50 -13.85 7.99 25.95
C HIS A 50 -13.76 7.91 27.47
N ARG A 51 -13.08 8.89 28.09
CA ARG A 51 -12.90 8.97 29.53
C ARG A 51 -14.24 9.09 30.26
N ARG A 52 -15.16 9.93 29.74
CA ARG A 52 -16.50 10.10 30.28
C ARG A 52 -17.35 8.85 30.17
N VAL A 53 -17.23 8.10 29.06
CA VAL A 53 -17.97 6.82 28.92
C VAL A 53 -17.49 5.79 29.95
N LEU A 54 -16.17 5.60 30.08
CA LEU A 54 -15.62 4.64 31.05
C LEU A 54 -15.96 5.05 32.50
N PHE A 55 -15.85 6.34 32.83
CA PHE A 55 -16.19 6.87 34.13
C PHE A 55 -17.69 6.70 34.46
N GLY A 56 -18.57 7.06 33.52
CA GLY A 56 -20.02 6.89 33.72
C GLY A 56 -20.44 5.41 33.84
N MET A 57 -19.75 4.50 33.12
CA MET A 57 -19.98 3.06 33.33
C MET A 57 -19.54 2.59 34.70
N THR A 58 -18.49 3.14 35.26
CA THR A 58 -18.03 2.84 36.63
C THR A 58 -19.03 3.34 37.66
N GLU A 59 -19.55 4.56 37.52
CA GLU A 59 -20.61 5.09 38.43
C GLU A 59 -21.89 4.26 38.39
N LEU A 60 -22.27 3.72 37.24
CA LEU A 60 -23.38 2.79 37.08
C LEU A 60 -23.09 1.39 37.67
N GLY A 61 -21.87 1.14 38.17
CA GLY A 61 -21.43 -0.15 38.69
C GLY A 61 -21.40 -1.26 37.68
N LEU A 62 -20.99 -0.96 36.40
CA LEU A 62 -20.97 -1.89 35.30
C LEU A 62 -19.60 -2.58 35.15
N GLY A 63 -19.06 -3.10 36.22
CA GLY A 63 -17.82 -3.90 36.19
C GLY A 63 -18.00 -5.21 35.41
N PRO A 64 -16.88 -5.88 35.04
CA PRO A 64 -16.87 -7.09 34.18
C PRO A 64 -17.67 -8.28 34.76
N SER A 65 -17.78 -8.35 36.09
CA SER A 65 -18.53 -9.40 36.77
C SER A 65 -20.01 -9.08 36.95
N ARG A 66 -20.42 -7.87 36.59
CA ARG A 66 -21.80 -7.41 36.74
C ARG A 66 -22.64 -7.71 35.49
N PRO A 67 -23.98 -7.79 35.63
CA PRO A 67 -24.86 -7.95 34.48
C PRO A 67 -24.75 -6.79 33.50
N TYR A 68 -24.91 -7.11 32.22
CA TYR A 68 -25.01 -6.10 31.14
C TYR A 68 -26.18 -5.13 31.39
N LYS A 69 -26.04 -3.90 30.90
CA LYS A 69 -27.09 -2.91 30.87
C LYS A 69 -27.31 -2.40 29.47
N LYS A 70 -28.54 -1.97 29.16
CA LYS A 70 -28.83 -1.37 27.84
C LYS A 70 -27.92 -0.19 27.57
N SER A 71 -27.37 -0.15 26.34
CA SER A 71 -26.48 0.92 25.91
C SER A 71 -27.14 2.30 26.05
N ALA A 72 -28.41 2.41 25.77
CA ALA A 72 -29.18 3.64 25.95
C ALA A 72 -29.13 4.20 27.39
N ARG A 73 -29.03 3.34 28.43
CA ARG A 73 -28.88 3.78 29.82
C ARG A 73 -27.52 4.40 30.08
N ILE A 74 -26.45 3.78 29.49
CA ILE A 74 -25.09 4.28 29.61
C ILE A 74 -24.96 5.63 28.88
N VAL A 75 -25.46 5.71 27.65
CA VAL A 75 -25.47 6.93 26.87
C VAL A 75 -26.20 8.06 27.56
N GLY A 76 -27.41 7.76 28.13
CA GLY A 76 -28.21 8.74 28.87
C GLY A 76 -27.48 9.27 30.10
N GLU A 77 -26.80 8.40 30.86
CA GLU A 77 -26.01 8.78 32.05
C GLU A 77 -24.86 9.68 31.70
N VAL A 78 -24.07 9.30 30.70
CA VAL A 78 -22.90 10.06 30.25
C VAL A 78 -23.30 11.42 29.65
N MET A 79 -24.37 11.43 28.84
CA MET A 79 -24.85 12.65 28.20
C MET A 79 -25.45 13.61 29.21
N GLY A 80 -26.25 13.10 30.15
CA GLY A 80 -26.93 13.92 31.14
C GLY A 80 -26.02 14.51 32.21
N LYS A 81 -24.90 13.83 32.52
CA LYS A 81 -24.02 14.23 33.63
C LYS A 81 -22.70 14.90 33.12
N TYR A 82 -22.14 14.46 32.00
CA TYR A 82 -20.73 14.78 31.66
C TYR A 82 -20.53 15.28 30.23
N HIS A 83 -21.35 14.84 29.26
CA HIS A 83 -21.05 15.12 27.85
C HIS A 83 -22.25 15.77 27.14
N PRO A 84 -22.35 17.12 27.12
CA PRO A 84 -23.51 17.85 26.60
C PRO A 84 -23.50 17.90 25.04
N HIS A 85 -23.47 16.73 24.40
CA HIS A 85 -23.47 16.58 22.93
C HIS A 85 -24.47 15.48 22.53
N GLY A 86 -24.68 15.28 21.24
CA GLY A 86 -25.63 14.30 20.73
C GLY A 86 -25.36 12.86 21.19
N ASP A 87 -26.42 12.11 21.44
CA ASP A 87 -26.42 10.72 21.90
C ASP A 87 -25.68 9.76 20.96
N SER A 88 -25.78 9.99 19.65
CA SER A 88 -25.07 9.22 18.63
C SER A 88 -23.54 9.30 18.79
N SER A 89 -23.00 10.47 19.14
CA SER A 89 -21.56 10.65 19.38
C SER A 89 -21.05 9.79 20.54
N VAL A 90 -21.81 9.72 21.62
CA VAL A 90 -21.48 8.91 22.80
C VAL A 90 -21.62 7.42 22.48
N TYR A 91 -22.74 7.04 21.79
CA TYR A 91 -23.00 5.67 21.41
C TYR A 91 -21.94 5.12 20.45
N ASP A 92 -21.63 5.85 19.37
CA ASP A 92 -20.61 5.44 18.40
C ASP A 92 -19.22 5.29 19.03
N THR A 93 -18.90 6.16 19.99
CA THR A 93 -17.66 6.04 20.76
C THR A 93 -17.64 4.74 21.57
N MET A 94 -18.73 4.44 22.28
CA MET A 94 -18.85 3.20 23.05
C MET A 94 -18.80 1.97 22.15
N VAL A 95 -19.46 2.02 20.98
CA VAL A 95 -19.44 0.96 19.97
C VAL A 95 -18.02 0.68 19.51
N ARG A 96 -17.24 1.71 19.13
CA ARG A 96 -15.85 1.54 18.73
C ARG A 96 -14.98 0.91 19.81
N MET A 97 -15.23 1.23 21.09
CA MET A 97 -14.51 0.62 22.20
C MET A 97 -14.83 -0.86 22.42
N ALA A 98 -15.92 -1.37 21.82
CA ALA A 98 -16.34 -2.76 21.89
C ALA A 98 -15.99 -3.57 20.61
N GLN A 99 -15.49 -2.92 19.56
CA GLN A 99 -15.21 -3.56 18.28
C GLN A 99 -13.78 -4.14 18.23
N PRO A 100 -13.61 -5.48 18.03
CA PRO A 100 -12.31 -6.13 18.04
C PRO A 100 -11.41 -5.77 16.83
N TRP A 101 -11.97 -5.17 15.78
CA TRP A 101 -11.23 -4.66 14.61
C TRP A 101 -10.89 -3.17 14.73
N SER A 102 -11.44 -2.44 15.71
CA SER A 102 -11.20 -1.02 15.94
C SER A 102 -10.13 -0.77 16.99
N LEU A 103 -10.18 -1.48 18.13
CA LEU A 103 -9.20 -1.39 19.22
C LEU A 103 -8.40 -2.69 19.35
N ARG A 104 -7.11 -2.54 19.59
CA ARG A 104 -6.23 -3.70 19.82
C ARG A 104 -6.57 -4.40 21.15
N TYR A 105 -6.93 -3.63 22.18
CA TYR A 105 -7.44 -4.09 23.46
C TYR A 105 -8.75 -3.37 23.76
N GLU A 106 -9.84 -4.08 23.62
CA GLU A 106 -11.18 -3.54 23.78
C GLU A 106 -11.46 -3.14 25.23
N MET A 107 -12.10 -1.99 25.43
CA MET A 107 -12.44 -1.44 26.76
C MET A 107 -13.87 -1.77 27.17
N VAL A 108 -14.74 -2.03 26.23
CA VAL A 108 -16.17 -2.31 26.45
C VAL A 108 -16.48 -3.74 26.03
N ASP A 109 -17.19 -4.46 26.86
CA ASP A 109 -17.76 -5.77 26.57
C ASP A 109 -19.22 -5.57 26.11
N GLY A 110 -19.45 -5.76 24.81
CA GLY A 110 -20.72 -5.54 24.15
C GLY A 110 -21.51 -6.83 23.92
N GLN A 111 -22.80 -6.79 24.12
CA GLN A 111 -23.73 -7.87 23.80
C GLN A 111 -24.79 -7.38 22.80
N GLY A 112 -24.91 -8.07 21.67
CA GLY A 112 -25.79 -7.69 20.57
C GLY A 112 -25.00 -7.35 19.31
N ASN A 113 -25.61 -6.63 18.36
CA ASN A 113 -24.97 -6.21 17.13
C ASN A 113 -24.28 -4.85 17.31
N PHE A 114 -22.95 -4.86 17.34
CA PHE A 114 -22.06 -3.69 17.41
C PHE A 114 -21.44 -3.34 16.04
N GLY A 115 -22.08 -3.74 14.94
CA GLY A 115 -21.59 -3.53 13.58
C GLY A 115 -20.72 -4.69 13.07
N SER A 116 -20.21 -4.55 11.87
CA SER A 116 -19.28 -5.49 11.25
C SER A 116 -18.02 -4.79 10.74
N ILE A 117 -17.01 -5.58 10.41
CA ILE A 117 -15.78 -5.07 9.77
C ILE A 117 -16.05 -4.55 8.35
N ASP A 118 -17.14 -4.99 7.70
CA ASP A 118 -17.60 -4.53 6.39
C ASP A 118 -18.28 -3.17 6.39
N GLY A 119 -18.41 -2.56 7.59
CA GLY A 119 -18.97 -1.23 7.74
C GLY A 119 -20.47 -1.20 8.02
N ASP A 120 -21.09 -2.35 8.33
CA ASP A 120 -22.45 -2.36 8.80
C ASP A 120 -22.61 -1.57 10.10
N SER A 121 -23.67 -0.79 10.17
CA SER A 121 -23.97 0.01 11.34
C SER A 121 -24.37 -0.86 12.54
N PRO A 122 -24.03 -0.45 13.76
CA PRO A 122 -24.51 -1.13 14.95
C PRO A 122 -26.03 -1.03 15.07
N ALA A 123 -26.65 -1.97 15.76
CA ALA A 123 -28.05 -1.86 16.09
C ALA A 123 -28.29 -0.65 16.99
N ALA A 124 -29.50 -0.09 16.97
CA ALA A 124 -29.86 1.03 17.83
C ALA A 124 -29.60 0.72 19.32
N MET A 125 -29.15 1.72 20.09
CA MET A 125 -28.70 1.59 21.48
C MET A 125 -29.73 0.98 22.45
N ARG A 126 -31.01 0.93 22.06
CA ARG A 126 -32.06 0.26 22.82
C ARG A 126 -31.99 -1.27 22.73
N TYR A 127 -31.36 -1.82 21.74
CA TYR A 127 -31.21 -3.27 21.53
C TYR A 127 -29.89 -3.81 22.07
N THR A 128 -28.82 -3.03 22.01
CA THR A 128 -27.48 -3.43 22.47
C THR A 128 -27.35 -3.28 23.99
N GLU A 129 -26.47 -4.08 24.57
CA GLU A 129 -26.12 -4.04 25.98
C GLU A 129 -24.60 -4.00 26.15
N ALA A 130 -24.13 -3.37 27.22
CA ALA A 130 -22.70 -3.23 27.46
C ALA A 130 -22.34 -3.25 28.94
N ARG A 131 -21.06 -3.58 29.20
CA ARG A 131 -20.38 -3.47 30.49
C ARG A 131 -18.90 -3.23 30.25
N LEU A 132 -18.12 -2.91 31.29
CA LEU A 132 -16.66 -2.77 31.17
C LEU A 132 -15.99 -4.12 30.93
N LYS A 133 -14.95 -4.15 30.13
CA LYS A 133 -14.00 -5.26 30.09
C LYS A 133 -13.04 -5.21 31.27
N LYS A 134 -12.44 -6.36 31.62
CA LYS A 134 -11.50 -6.48 32.74
C LYS A 134 -10.31 -5.50 32.60
N ILE A 135 -9.77 -5.32 31.42
CA ILE A 135 -8.66 -4.40 31.19
C ILE A 135 -9.05 -2.92 31.39
N ALA A 136 -10.32 -2.57 31.16
CA ALA A 136 -10.80 -1.21 31.40
C ALA A 136 -10.88 -0.88 32.91
N GLU A 137 -11.13 -1.86 33.78
CA GLU A 137 -11.05 -1.65 35.23
C GLU A 137 -9.65 -1.23 35.66
N GLU A 138 -8.60 -1.76 35.04
CA GLU A 138 -7.21 -1.40 35.37
C GLU A 138 -6.85 0.06 35.00
N MET A 139 -7.64 0.70 34.13
CA MET A 139 -7.54 2.14 33.87
C MET A 139 -8.20 2.99 34.95
N LEU A 140 -9.22 2.43 35.65
CA LEU A 140 -10.10 3.11 36.57
C LEU A 140 -9.76 2.80 38.04
N ASN A 141 -8.93 1.78 38.28
CA ASN A 141 -8.54 1.36 39.61
C ASN A 141 -7.88 2.52 40.38
N ASP A 142 -8.22 2.59 41.69
CA ASP A 142 -7.73 3.61 42.62
C ASP A 142 -8.21 5.05 42.34
N LEU A 143 -9.24 5.23 41.49
CA LEU A 143 -9.80 6.55 41.16
C LEU A 143 -10.37 7.24 42.40
N GLU A 144 -10.94 6.47 43.33
CA GLU A 144 -11.50 6.92 44.62
C GLU A 144 -10.43 7.33 45.64
N LYS A 145 -9.15 7.06 45.39
CA LYS A 145 -8.03 7.35 46.30
C LYS A 145 -7.32 8.69 46.01
N ASP A 146 -8.01 9.64 45.41
CA ASP A 146 -7.48 10.97 45.08
C ASP A 146 -6.18 10.93 44.20
N THR A 147 -6.09 9.93 43.33
CA THR A 147 -4.92 9.68 42.49
C THR A 147 -4.78 10.63 41.32
N VAL A 148 -5.88 11.24 40.91
CA VAL A 148 -5.95 12.21 39.77
C VAL A 148 -6.80 13.41 40.17
N ASP A 149 -6.66 14.51 39.42
CA ASP A 149 -7.42 15.72 39.64
C ASP A 149 -8.83 15.58 39.04
N PHE A 150 -9.80 16.15 39.73
CA PHE A 150 -11.18 16.28 39.29
C PHE A 150 -11.46 17.73 38.92
N ARG A 151 -12.27 17.92 37.91
CA ARG A 151 -12.80 19.24 37.50
C ARG A 151 -14.33 19.22 37.53
N PRO A 152 -14.97 20.37 37.65
CA PRO A 152 -16.41 20.46 37.47
C PRO A 152 -16.83 19.94 36.09
N ASN A 153 -18.02 19.37 35.99
CA ASN A 153 -18.67 19.05 34.73
C ASN A 153 -19.19 20.34 34.05
N PHE A 154 -19.97 20.20 32.96
CA PHE A 154 -20.41 21.34 32.16
C PHE A 154 -21.40 22.29 32.86
N ASP A 155 -22.11 21.86 33.93
CA ASP A 155 -23.07 22.63 34.70
C ASP A 155 -22.66 22.87 36.17
N ASP A 156 -21.42 22.56 36.49
CA ASP A 156 -20.80 22.66 37.83
C ASP A 156 -21.52 21.84 38.91
N SER A 157 -22.47 20.96 38.56
CA SER A 157 -23.23 20.15 39.52
C SER A 157 -22.45 18.95 40.03
N LEU A 158 -21.56 18.38 39.22
CA LEU A 158 -20.78 17.17 39.48
C LEU A 158 -19.30 17.40 39.14
N LYS A 159 -18.49 16.41 39.49
CA LYS A 159 -17.06 16.42 39.13
C LYS A 159 -16.75 15.23 38.26
N GLU A 160 -15.86 15.47 37.27
CA GLU A 160 -15.31 14.46 36.39
C GLU A 160 -13.80 14.40 36.50
N PRO A 161 -13.14 13.23 36.32
CA PRO A 161 -11.70 13.13 36.36
C PRO A 161 -11.08 13.80 35.12
N THR A 162 -9.99 14.54 35.32
CA THR A 162 -9.27 15.17 34.21
C THR A 162 -8.51 14.15 33.38
N VAL A 163 -8.06 13.06 34.01
CA VAL A 163 -7.30 11.94 33.45
C VAL A 163 -7.60 10.69 34.28
N LEU A 164 -7.44 9.49 33.73
CA LEU A 164 -7.59 8.24 34.48
C LEU A 164 -6.23 7.76 35.02
N PRO A 165 -6.22 7.02 36.14
CA PRO A 165 -5.00 6.51 36.77
C PRO A 165 -4.21 5.52 35.93
N SER A 166 -4.76 4.93 34.88
CA SER A 166 -4.23 3.96 33.92
C SER A 166 -2.98 3.17 34.32
N LYS A 167 -3.11 1.87 34.59
CA LYS A 167 -1.98 1.01 34.94
C LYS A 167 -1.08 0.59 33.77
N PHE A 168 -1.48 0.83 32.53
CA PHE A 168 -0.74 0.47 31.32
C PHE A 168 -0.72 1.62 30.32
N PRO A 169 0.25 1.70 29.41
CA PRO A 169 0.41 2.80 28.45
C PRO A 169 -0.62 2.74 27.33
N ASN A 170 -1.88 3.07 27.64
CA ASN A 170 -3.01 2.93 26.72
C ASN A 170 -2.84 3.72 25.42
N LEU A 171 -2.22 4.91 25.45
CA LEU A 171 -1.95 5.68 24.24
C LEU A 171 -1.11 4.89 23.24
N LEU A 172 -0.10 4.18 23.71
CA LEU A 172 0.79 3.37 22.88
C LEU A 172 0.10 2.07 22.44
N VAL A 173 -0.67 1.44 23.37
CA VAL A 173 -1.26 0.12 23.17
C VAL A 173 -2.46 0.17 22.21
N ASN A 174 -3.37 1.12 22.39
CA ASN A 174 -4.57 1.26 21.54
C ASN A 174 -4.44 2.33 20.46
N GLY A 175 -3.44 3.21 20.58
CA GLY A 175 -3.32 4.35 19.68
C GLY A 175 -4.47 5.35 19.82
N ALA A 176 -4.51 6.32 18.92
CA ALA A 176 -5.60 7.27 18.81
C ALA A 176 -5.63 7.89 17.41
N SER A 177 -6.82 8.21 16.91
CA SER A 177 -6.98 8.98 15.66
C SER A 177 -7.94 10.14 15.88
N GLY A 178 -7.65 11.31 15.34
CA GLY A 178 -8.53 12.48 15.48
C GLY A 178 -8.14 13.64 14.61
N ILE A 179 -9.14 14.40 14.18
CA ILE A 179 -8.97 15.59 13.34
C ILE A 179 -9.35 16.81 14.17
N ALA A 180 -8.39 17.69 14.42
CA ALA A 180 -8.57 18.97 15.08
C ALA A 180 -8.46 20.12 14.07
N VAL A 181 -8.58 21.36 14.55
CA VAL A 181 -8.36 22.54 13.71
C VAL A 181 -6.86 22.73 13.50
N GLY A 182 -6.42 22.71 12.26
CA GLY A 182 -5.00 22.92 11.89
C GLY A 182 -4.06 21.75 12.16
N MET A 183 -4.54 20.66 12.77
CA MET A 183 -3.74 19.45 13.05
C MET A 183 -4.58 18.19 13.13
N ALA A 184 -3.94 17.04 12.96
CA ALA A 184 -4.58 15.74 13.12
C ALA A 184 -3.64 14.81 13.87
N THR A 185 -4.18 13.88 14.63
CA THR A 185 -3.42 12.79 15.23
C THR A 185 -3.82 11.46 14.62
N ASN A 186 -2.85 10.59 14.39
CA ASN A 186 -3.08 9.23 13.93
C ASN A 186 -1.97 8.32 14.48
N MET A 187 -2.22 7.77 15.64
CA MET A 187 -1.28 6.93 16.38
C MET A 187 -1.61 5.47 16.16
N ALA A 188 -0.60 4.69 15.83
CA ALA A 188 -0.75 3.26 15.63
C ALA A 188 -0.86 2.50 16.97
N PRO A 189 -1.67 1.44 17.05
CA PRO A 189 -1.70 0.55 18.20
C PRO A 189 -0.48 -0.37 18.25
N HIS A 190 -0.13 -0.86 19.46
CA HIS A 190 1.02 -1.74 19.69
C HIS A 190 0.65 -2.90 20.61
N ASN A 191 1.45 -3.95 20.58
CA ASN A 191 1.30 -5.09 21.46
C ASN A 191 1.57 -4.69 22.92
N LEU A 192 0.70 -5.13 23.85
CA LEU A 192 0.78 -4.77 25.28
C LEU A 192 2.08 -5.26 25.91
N SER A 193 2.46 -6.51 25.64
CA SER A 193 3.69 -7.09 26.20
C SER A 193 4.93 -6.34 25.76
N GLU A 194 5.02 -5.99 24.45
CA GLU A 194 6.13 -5.20 23.91
C GLU A 194 6.17 -3.77 24.49
N ALA A 195 5.00 -3.12 24.61
CA ALA A 195 4.91 -1.77 25.18
C ALA A 195 5.29 -1.74 26.66
N ILE A 196 4.92 -2.78 27.43
CA ILE A 196 5.32 -2.93 28.82
C ILE A 196 6.84 -3.18 28.93
N ASP A 197 7.40 -4.08 28.13
CA ASP A 197 8.82 -4.37 28.14
C ASP A 197 9.64 -3.11 27.80
N ALA A 198 9.23 -2.32 26.80
CA ALA A 198 9.85 -1.06 26.46
C ALA A 198 9.73 -0.03 27.60
N THR A 199 8.59 0.00 28.28
CA THR A 199 8.37 0.88 29.45
C THR A 199 9.26 0.49 30.63
N ILE A 200 9.43 -0.79 30.92
CA ILE A 200 10.31 -1.30 31.96
C ILE A 200 11.78 -0.98 31.61
N ALA A 201 12.19 -1.19 30.35
CA ALA A 201 13.53 -0.83 29.88
C ALA A 201 13.82 0.67 30.05
N TYR A 202 12.86 1.54 29.77
CA TYR A 202 12.98 2.98 30.04
C TYR A 202 13.07 3.31 31.53
N ILE A 203 12.35 2.61 32.41
CA ILE A 203 12.44 2.81 33.87
C ILE A 203 13.82 2.41 34.36
N ASP A 204 14.41 1.32 33.84
CA ASP A 204 15.73 0.82 34.21
C ASP A 204 16.87 1.73 33.69
N ASN A 205 16.73 2.30 32.50
CA ASN A 205 17.65 3.25 31.89
C ASN A 205 16.91 4.42 31.25
N ARG A 206 16.86 5.58 31.91
CA ARG A 206 16.13 6.76 31.39
C ARG A 206 16.82 7.44 30.21
N ASP A 207 18.09 7.18 30.02
CA ASP A 207 18.87 7.72 28.90
C ASP A 207 18.86 6.78 27.68
N ILE A 208 18.13 5.65 27.77
CA ILE A 208 17.97 4.66 26.69
C ILE A 208 17.63 5.34 25.35
N GLU A 209 18.34 4.95 24.30
CA GLU A 209 18.10 5.44 22.95
C GLU A 209 16.85 4.78 22.32
N ILE A 210 16.23 5.47 21.35
CA ILE A 210 15.04 4.93 20.67
C ILE A 210 15.35 3.62 19.94
N SER A 211 16.55 3.50 19.39
CA SER A 211 17.02 2.28 18.74
C SER A 211 17.08 1.08 19.70
N GLU A 212 17.42 1.31 20.97
CA GLU A 212 17.43 0.27 22.00
C GLU A 212 15.99 -0.07 22.45
N LEU A 213 15.11 0.93 22.56
CA LEU A 213 13.68 0.69 22.81
C LEU A 213 13.05 -0.17 21.71
N MET A 214 13.47 -0.03 20.46
CA MET A 214 12.98 -0.83 19.33
C MET A 214 13.34 -2.32 19.43
N VAL A 215 14.26 -2.71 20.29
CA VAL A 215 14.52 -4.12 20.58
C VAL A 215 13.33 -4.74 21.31
N HIS A 216 12.70 -3.99 22.20
CA HIS A 216 11.55 -4.41 23.00
C HIS A 216 10.21 -4.23 22.27
N ILE A 217 10.04 -3.10 21.55
CA ILE A 217 8.84 -2.79 20.78
C ILE A 217 9.18 -2.76 19.29
N LYS A 218 8.81 -3.81 18.58
CA LYS A 218 9.22 -4.04 17.19
C LYS A 218 8.52 -3.12 16.19
N GLY A 219 7.30 -2.67 16.51
CA GLY A 219 6.49 -1.82 15.65
C GLY A 219 5.00 -1.95 15.97
N PRO A 220 4.14 -1.27 15.21
CA PRO A 220 2.69 -1.35 15.40
C PRO A 220 2.16 -2.78 15.34
N ASP A 221 1.09 -3.02 16.08
CA ASP A 221 0.37 -4.29 16.12
C ASP A 221 -1.13 -4.01 15.96
N PHE A 222 -1.60 -4.14 14.73
CA PHE A 222 -2.97 -3.78 14.38
C PHE A 222 -3.98 -4.85 14.78
N PRO A 223 -5.20 -4.46 15.20
CA PRO A 223 -6.23 -5.41 15.62
C PRO A 223 -6.65 -6.39 14.50
N THR A 224 -6.57 -5.96 13.24
CA THR A 224 -6.91 -6.77 12.05
C THR A 224 -5.77 -7.67 11.58
N GLY A 225 -4.61 -7.67 12.26
CA GLY A 225 -3.43 -8.43 11.84
C GLY A 225 -2.72 -7.77 10.65
N ALA A 226 -2.71 -8.44 9.52
CA ALA A 226 -2.04 -8.02 8.28
C ALA A 226 -0.50 -8.00 8.39
N ILE A 227 0.16 -7.59 7.33
CA ILE A 227 1.61 -7.60 7.21
C ILE A 227 2.13 -6.17 7.02
N ILE A 228 3.05 -5.74 7.87
CA ILE A 228 3.81 -4.50 7.64
C ILE A 228 4.99 -4.83 6.73
N HIS A 229 5.11 -4.08 5.65
CA HIS A 229 6.16 -4.24 4.66
C HIS A 229 7.19 -3.12 4.75
N GLY A 230 8.41 -3.47 5.20
CA GLY A 230 9.50 -2.53 5.48
C GLY A 230 9.48 -1.93 6.88
N THR A 231 10.65 -1.56 7.39
CA THR A 231 10.85 -1.03 8.76
C THR A 231 11.16 0.47 8.82
N ASP A 232 11.46 1.09 7.67
CA ASP A 232 11.85 2.52 7.64
C ASP A 232 10.75 3.45 8.14
N GLY A 233 9.48 3.14 7.77
CA GLY A 233 8.32 3.89 8.24
C GLY A 233 8.10 3.77 9.75
N ILE A 234 8.41 2.60 10.34
CA ILE A 234 8.34 2.36 11.79
C ILE A 234 9.44 3.17 12.49
N ARG A 235 10.68 3.08 12.00
CA ARG A 235 11.80 3.82 12.55
C ARG A 235 11.54 5.33 12.55
N SER A 236 11.13 5.87 11.40
CA SER A 236 10.78 7.28 11.27
C SER A 236 9.66 7.70 12.23
N ALA A 237 8.62 6.87 12.40
CA ALA A 237 7.53 7.13 13.33
C ALA A 237 8.01 7.16 14.80
N PHE A 238 8.90 6.25 15.19
CA PHE A 238 9.42 6.17 16.56
C PHE A 238 10.41 7.28 16.88
N GLU A 239 11.26 7.67 15.93
CA GLU A 239 12.26 8.73 16.12
C GLU A 239 11.66 10.14 16.06
N THR A 240 10.73 10.37 15.13
CA THR A 240 10.25 11.74 14.84
C THR A 240 8.78 11.99 15.18
N GLY A 241 8.04 10.95 15.56
CA GLY A 241 6.57 11.02 15.70
C GLY A 241 5.82 11.00 14.37
N ARG A 242 6.50 10.90 13.22
CA ARG A 242 5.90 10.83 11.88
C ARG A 242 6.51 9.71 11.07
N GLY A 243 5.67 8.95 10.38
CA GLY A 243 6.13 7.87 9.52
C GLY A 243 5.02 7.37 8.62
N ARG A 244 5.40 6.74 7.52
CA ARG A 244 4.48 6.07 6.62
C ARG A 244 4.74 4.57 6.66
N ILE A 245 3.80 3.81 7.17
CA ILE A 245 3.89 2.36 7.32
C ILE A 245 3.06 1.72 6.22
N LEU A 246 3.69 0.88 5.40
CA LEU A 246 3.03 0.15 4.34
C LEU A 246 2.47 -1.15 4.90
N MET A 247 1.17 -1.36 4.73
CA MET A 247 0.46 -2.57 5.18
C MET A 247 -0.06 -3.34 3.98
N ARG A 248 0.05 -4.66 4.02
CA ARG A 248 -0.54 -5.60 3.06
C ARG A 248 -1.45 -6.57 3.76
N GLY A 249 -2.56 -6.92 3.12
CA GLY A 249 -3.41 -8.02 3.58
C GLY A 249 -2.63 -9.34 3.54
N LYS A 250 -2.96 -10.24 4.45
CA LYS A 250 -2.41 -11.60 4.43
C LYS A 250 -3.15 -12.41 3.37
N THR A 251 -2.38 -12.98 2.45
CA THR A 251 -2.90 -13.71 1.30
C THR A 251 -2.24 -15.06 1.17
N GLU A 252 -3.01 -16.04 0.70
CA GLU A 252 -2.56 -17.39 0.41
C GLU A 252 -3.03 -17.79 -0.98
N ILE A 253 -2.23 -18.55 -1.72
CA ILE A 253 -2.61 -19.08 -3.03
C ILE A 253 -2.89 -20.55 -2.86
N GLU A 254 -4.12 -20.96 -3.17
CA GLU A 254 -4.54 -22.36 -3.11
C GLU A 254 -4.85 -22.88 -4.51
N ALA A 255 -4.43 -24.13 -4.77
CA ALA A 255 -4.75 -24.81 -6.01
C ALA A 255 -6.18 -25.34 -5.97
N MET A 256 -6.95 -25.04 -7.02
CA MET A 256 -8.25 -25.67 -7.26
C MET A 256 -8.09 -26.90 -8.16
N GLY A 257 -9.09 -27.80 -8.13
CA GLY A 257 -9.15 -28.88 -9.10
C GLY A 257 -9.04 -28.36 -10.54
N ASN A 258 -8.52 -29.18 -11.45
CA ASN A 258 -8.34 -28.86 -12.88
C ASN A 258 -7.23 -27.83 -13.21
N GLY A 259 -6.26 -27.61 -12.32
CA GLY A 259 -5.12 -26.72 -12.56
C GLY A 259 -5.50 -25.21 -12.57
N LYS A 260 -6.57 -24.84 -11.88
CA LYS A 260 -6.91 -23.47 -11.53
C LYS A 260 -6.33 -23.13 -10.17
N GLU A 261 -6.08 -21.85 -9.95
CA GLU A 261 -5.64 -21.31 -8.67
C GLU A 261 -6.66 -20.29 -8.14
N MET A 262 -6.65 -20.07 -6.84
CA MET A 262 -7.42 -19.02 -6.20
C MET A 262 -6.55 -18.26 -5.20
N ILE A 263 -6.77 -16.97 -5.10
CA ILE A 263 -6.14 -16.11 -4.08
C ILE A 263 -7.13 -15.95 -2.94
N ILE A 264 -6.68 -16.28 -1.73
CA ILE A 264 -7.46 -16.17 -0.51
C ILE A 264 -6.87 -15.06 0.32
N VAL A 265 -7.72 -14.15 0.80
CA VAL A 265 -7.35 -13.09 1.73
C VAL A 265 -7.94 -13.43 3.09
N THR A 266 -7.08 -13.60 4.09
CA THR A 266 -7.47 -13.95 5.46
C THR A 266 -7.39 -12.78 6.43
N GLU A 267 -6.59 -11.76 6.12
CA GLU A 267 -6.46 -10.53 6.90
C GLU A 267 -6.36 -9.31 5.98
N VAL A 268 -6.96 -8.19 6.39
CA VAL A 268 -6.94 -6.93 5.64
C VAL A 268 -6.17 -5.86 6.40
N PRO A 269 -5.61 -4.84 5.70
CA PRO A 269 -4.98 -3.71 6.35
C PRO A 269 -5.94 -3.00 7.32
N TYR A 270 -5.38 -2.46 8.41
CA TYR A 270 -6.15 -1.74 9.43
C TYR A 270 -6.95 -0.58 8.83
N GLN A 271 -8.18 -0.40 9.27
CA GLN A 271 -9.15 0.61 8.78
C GLN A 271 -9.60 0.41 7.31
N VAL A 272 -9.34 -0.75 6.73
CA VAL A 272 -9.85 -1.11 5.40
C VAL A 272 -11.02 -2.06 5.54
N MET A 273 -12.11 -1.76 4.82
CA MET A 273 -13.29 -2.62 4.77
C MET A 273 -13.12 -3.70 3.68
N PRO A 274 -13.32 -4.98 3.99
CA PRO A 274 -13.22 -6.07 3.02
C PRO A 274 -14.07 -5.86 1.77
N ASN A 275 -15.29 -5.39 1.94
CA ASN A 275 -16.20 -5.13 0.82
C ASN A 275 -15.66 -4.07 -0.17
N GLN A 276 -14.89 -3.08 0.28
CA GLN A 276 -14.27 -2.11 -0.62
C GLN A 276 -13.22 -2.76 -1.55
N ILE A 277 -12.48 -3.77 -1.03
CA ILE A 277 -11.53 -4.53 -1.85
C ILE A 277 -12.25 -5.32 -2.92
N ILE A 278 -13.35 -6.00 -2.55
CA ILE A 278 -14.19 -6.78 -3.47
C ILE A 278 -14.75 -5.87 -4.58
N THR A 279 -15.43 -4.79 -4.19
CA THR A 279 -16.05 -3.85 -5.13
C THR A 279 -15.02 -3.30 -6.11
N ARG A 280 -13.88 -2.84 -5.59
CA ARG A 280 -12.82 -2.28 -6.43
C ARG A 280 -12.20 -3.33 -7.37
N ALA A 281 -12.00 -4.55 -6.90
CA ALA A 281 -11.50 -5.63 -7.75
C ALA A 281 -12.48 -5.96 -8.90
N VAL A 282 -13.78 -6.01 -8.62
CA VAL A 282 -14.81 -6.22 -9.64
C VAL A 282 -14.84 -5.08 -10.67
N GLU A 283 -14.75 -3.82 -10.23
CA GLU A 283 -14.62 -2.67 -11.13
C GLU A 283 -13.41 -2.79 -12.05
N LEU A 284 -12.23 -3.14 -11.50
CA LEU A 284 -10.99 -3.30 -12.27
C LEU A 284 -11.09 -4.43 -13.31
N VAL A 285 -11.83 -5.50 -13.00
CA VAL A 285 -12.10 -6.57 -13.96
C VAL A 285 -13.04 -6.08 -15.07
N GLN A 286 -14.08 -5.31 -14.75
CA GLN A 286 -15.00 -4.72 -15.73
C GLN A 286 -14.31 -3.69 -16.62
N GLU A 287 -13.42 -2.87 -16.04
CA GLU A 287 -12.57 -1.90 -16.74
C GLU A 287 -11.46 -2.58 -17.57
N LYS A 288 -11.30 -3.92 -17.46
CA LYS A 288 -10.24 -4.71 -18.10
C LYS A 288 -8.81 -4.28 -17.72
N ILE A 289 -8.64 -3.69 -16.55
CA ILE A 289 -7.34 -3.36 -15.97
C ILE A 289 -6.71 -4.62 -15.37
N ILE A 290 -7.51 -5.46 -14.70
CA ILE A 290 -7.12 -6.79 -14.25
C ILE A 290 -7.87 -7.81 -15.12
N ASP A 291 -7.11 -8.66 -15.80
CA ASP A 291 -7.67 -9.78 -16.58
C ASP A 291 -7.22 -11.09 -15.91
N GLY A 292 -8.14 -12.04 -15.76
CA GLY A 292 -7.82 -13.35 -15.21
C GLY A 292 -8.57 -13.71 -13.93
N ILE A 293 -9.30 -12.79 -13.28
CA ILE A 293 -10.24 -13.09 -12.20
C ILE A 293 -11.57 -13.50 -12.82
N VAL A 294 -12.08 -14.68 -12.44
CA VAL A 294 -13.34 -15.25 -12.94
C VAL A 294 -14.48 -15.03 -11.96
N GLY A 295 -14.19 -15.09 -10.69
CA GLY A 295 -15.18 -14.93 -9.63
C GLY A 295 -14.56 -14.33 -8.37
N VAL A 296 -15.37 -13.60 -7.61
CA VAL A 296 -15.00 -13.07 -6.29
C VAL A 296 -16.11 -13.46 -5.33
N ARG A 297 -15.74 -14.07 -4.21
CA ARG A 297 -16.69 -14.51 -3.17
C ARG A 297 -16.18 -14.10 -1.79
N ASP A 298 -17.09 -13.78 -0.92
CA ASP A 298 -16.87 -13.65 0.51
C ASP A 298 -17.37 -14.91 1.21
N GLU A 299 -16.45 -15.67 1.77
CA GLU A 299 -16.69 -16.88 2.54
C GLU A 299 -16.42 -16.66 4.03
N SER A 300 -16.34 -15.39 4.45
CA SER A 300 -16.09 -15.02 5.84
C SER A 300 -17.16 -15.56 6.79
N GLY A 301 -16.75 -16.05 7.94
CA GLY A 301 -17.65 -16.66 8.91
C GLY A 301 -17.07 -16.71 10.32
N ARG A 302 -17.59 -17.61 11.15
CA ARG A 302 -17.13 -17.78 12.53
C ARG A 302 -15.66 -18.19 12.66
N GLN A 303 -15.08 -18.74 11.60
CA GLN A 303 -13.69 -19.16 11.56
C GLN A 303 -12.72 -18.03 11.17
N GLY A 304 -13.24 -16.87 10.82
CA GLY A 304 -12.48 -15.71 10.41
C GLY A 304 -12.84 -15.17 9.02
N MET A 305 -12.06 -14.25 8.54
CA MET A 305 -12.21 -13.64 7.23
C MET A 305 -11.67 -14.58 6.14
N ARG A 306 -12.39 -14.71 5.03
CA ARG A 306 -11.98 -15.49 3.87
C ARG A 306 -12.57 -14.87 2.59
N LEU A 307 -11.82 -13.98 1.94
CA LEU A 307 -12.19 -13.44 0.64
C LEU A 307 -11.49 -14.28 -0.44
N VAL A 308 -12.24 -14.80 -1.39
CA VAL A 308 -11.74 -15.71 -2.41
C VAL A 308 -11.82 -15.06 -3.78
N PHE A 309 -10.69 -15.00 -4.49
CA PHE A 309 -10.57 -14.54 -5.86
C PHE A 309 -10.22 -15.76 -6.74
N GLU A 310 -11.20 -16.25 -7.50
CA GLU A 310 -10.99 -17.37 -8.42
C GLU A 310 -10.28 -16.92 -9.69
N LEU A 311 -9.23 -17.63 -10.08
CA LEU A 311 -8.43 -17.28 -11.24
C LEU A 311 -8.73 -18.17 -12.44
N ARG A 312 -8.50 -17.64 -13.64
CA ARG A 312 -8.50 -18.39 -14.88
C ARG A 312 -7.25 -19.27 -14.94
N LYS A 313 -7.33 -20.42 -15.62
CA LYS A 313 -6.26 -21.42 -15.70
C LYS A 313 -4.94 -20.92 -16.31
N ASP A 314 -5.02 -19.91 -17.18
CA ASP A 314 -3.92 -19.39 -18.01
C ASP A 314 -3.22 -18.16 -17.40
N VAL A 315 -3.45 -17.86 -16.12
CA VAL A 315 -2.86 -16.71 -15.45
C VAL A 315 -1.99 -17.13 -14.27
N ILE A 316 -0.97 -16.37 -14.00
CA ILE A 316 -0.07 -16.57 -12.86
C ILE A 316 -0.67 -15.82 -11.65
N ALA A 317 -1.02 -16.55 -10.59
CA ALA A 317 -1.67 -15.98 -9.41
C ALA A 317 -0.88 -14.82 -8.78
N ASN A 318 0.44 -14.90 -8.73
CA ASN A 318 1.28 -13.84 -8.19
C ASN A 318 1.18 -12.52 -8.97
N VAL A 319 1.00 -12.56 -10.29
CA VAL A 319 0.83 -11.37 -11.12
C VAL A 319 -0.50 -10.68 -10.77
N ILE A 320 -1.58 -11.46 -10.67
CA ILE A 320 -2.90 -10.94 -10.27
C ILE A 320 -2.85 -10.40 -8.84
N LEU A 321 -2.20 -11.11 -7.91
CA LEU A 321 -2.03 -10.66 -6.53
C LEU A 321 -1.32 -9.29 -6.46
N ASN A 322 -0.25 -9.11 -7.23
CA ASN A 322 0.46 -7.84 -7.29
C ASN A 322 -0.37 -6.72 -7.91
N GLN A 323 -1.21 -7.03 -8.90
CA GLN A 323 -2.18 -6.07 -9.43
C GLN A 323 -3.23 -5.69 -8.38
N LEU A 324 -3.72 -6.66 -7.59
CA LEU A 324 -4.63 -6.39 -6.47
C LEU A 324 -3.96 -5.48 -5.42
N PHE A 325 -2.71 -5.73 -5.05
CA PHE A 325 -1.95 -4.83 -4.15
C PHE A 325 -1.78 -3.43 -4.74
N LYS A 326 -1.54 -3.30 -6.05
CA LYS A 326 -1.31 -2.02 -6.72
C LYS A 326 -2.57 -1.17 -6.88
N TYR A 327 -3.71 -1.80 -7.17
CA TYR A 327 -4.91 -1.10 -7.60
C TYR A 327 -6.06 -1.14 -6.59
N THR A 328 -5.95 -1.90 -5.51
CA THR A 328 -6.95 -1.98 -4.45
C THR A 328 -6.37 -1.61 -3.09
N SER A 329 -7.24 -1.45 -2.09
CA SER A 329 -6.84 -1.21 -0.69
C SER A 329 -6.30 -2.46 0.04
N LEU A 330 -6.11 -3.60 -0.66
CA LEU A 330 -5.42 -4.77 -0.12
C LEU A 330 -3.97 -4.43 0.28
N GLN A 331 -3.38 -3.43 -0.35
CA GLN A 331 -2.20 -2.72 0.14
C GLN A 331 -2.59 -1.28 0.45
N SER A 332 -2.35 -0.85 1.68
CA SER A 332 -2.66 0.50 2.17
C SER A 332 -1.48 1.05 2.98
N SER A 333 -1.40 2.37 3.09
CA SER A 333 -0.39 3.01 3.94
C SER A 333 -1.04 3.67 5.14
N PHE A 334 -0.53 3.37 6.34
CA PHE A 334 -0.88 4.05 7.58
C PHE A 334 0.11 5.19 7.82
N SER A 335 -0.39 6.43 7.77
CA SER A 335 0.43 7.61 8.04
C SER A 335 0.41 7.92 9.52
N VAL A 336 1.49 7.61 10.22
CA VAL A 336 1.66 7.93 11.65
C VAL A 336 1.87 9.42 11.82
N ASN A 337 1.17 10.00 12.81
CA ASN A 337 1.30 11.38 13.26
C ASN A 337 0.97 11.45 14.76
N ASN A 338 1.99 11.38 15.60
CA ASN A 338 1.85 11.22 17.04
C ASN A 338 1.67 12.56 17.75
N ILE A 339 0.49 13.16 17.62
CA ILE A 339 0.15 14.41 18.34
C ILE A 339 -0.77 14.09 19.52
N ALA A 340 -0.35 14.42 20.75
CA ALA A 340 -1.16 14.29 21.95
C ALA A 340 -1.08 15.55 22.81
N LEU A 341 -1.96 15.64 23.82
CA LEU A 341 -1.95 16.73 24.79
C LEU A 341 -0.97 16.44 25.92
N VAL A 342 0.03 17.29 26.05
CA VAL A 342 0.98 17.34 27.19
C VAL A 342 0.66 18.59 27.99
N ALA A 343 0.20 18.43 29.24
CA ALA A 343 -0.23 19.54 30.08
C ALA A 343 -1.21 20.51 29.37
N GLY A 344 -2.13 19.96 28.58
CA GLY A 344 -3.16 20.72 27.82
C GLY A 344 -2.67 21.38 26.53
N ARG A 345 -1.43 21.14 26.10
CA ARG A 345 -0.85 21.65 24.85
C ARG A 345 -0.61 20.52 23.85
N PRO A 346 -0.95 20.69 22.57
CA PRO A 346 -0.66 19.69 21.55
C PRO A 346 0.85 19.65 21.25
N GLU A 347 1.45 18.48 21.40
CA GLU A 347 2.87 18.23 21.13
C GLU A 347 3.02 17.01 20.22
N MET A 348 4.08 17.06 19.37
CA MET A 348 4.51 15.92 18.57
C MET A 348 5.43 15.06 19.43
N LEU A 349 5.09 13.77 19.56
CA LEU A 349 5.77 12.87 20.47
C LEU A 349 6.47 11.75 19.70
N ASN A 350 7.73 11.50 20.05
CA ASN A 350 8.44 10.29 19.68
C ASN A 350 8.10 9.14 20.65
N LEU A 351 8.59 7.94 20.40
CA LEU A 351 8.33 6.77 21.25
C LEU A 351 8.79 6.98 22.70
N LYS A 352 10.00 7.50 22.89
CA LYS A 352 10.58 7.76 24.21
C LYS A 352 9.77 8.78 25.02
N ASP A 353 9.28 9.84 24.36
CA ASP A 353 8.46 10.86 25.01
C ASP A 353 7.12 10.31 25.47
N MET A 354 6.44 9.48 24.67
CA MET A 354 5.18 8.83 25.07
C MET A 354 5.38 7.97 26.32
N ILE A 355 6.43 7.14 26.35
CA ILE A 355 6.75 6.30 27.52
C ILE A 355 7.12 7.17 28.73
N LYS A 356 7.92 8.21 28.54
CA LYS A 356 8.33 9.15 29.59
C LYS A 356 7.13 9.78 30.30
N HIS A 357 6.18 10.31 29.55
CA HIS A 357 5.00 10.95 30.11
C HIS A 357 4.08 9.94 30.83
N PHE A 358 3.93 8.74 30.29
CA PHE A 358 3.20 7.68 30.96
C PHE A 358 3.85 7.29 32.30
N VAL A 359 5.17 7.07 32.33
CA VAL A 359 5.91 6.70 33.56
C VAL A 359 5.83 7.81 34.60
N ALA A 360 5.95 9.07 34.16
CA ALA A 360 5.79 10.21 35.08
C ALA A 360 4.40 10.25 35.69
N HIS A 361 3.35 10.01 34.90
CA HIS A 361 1.97 9.91 35.39
C HIS A 361 1.79 8.76 36.38
N ARG A 362 2.30 7.55 36.06
CA ARG A 362 2.23 6.41 36.99
C ARG A 362 2.94 6.69 38.30
N HIS A 363 4.09 7.34 38.25
CA HIS A 363 4.81 7.73 39.45
C HIS A 363 3.97 8.68 40.34
N GLU A 364 3.31 9.67 39.75
CA GLU A 364 2.42 10.58 40.45
C GLU A 364 1.22 9.83 41.07
N VAL A 365 0.59 8.94 40.32
CA VAL A 365 -0.52 8.11 40.78
C VAL A 365 -0.11 7.25 41.98
N VAL A 366 1.04 6.60 41.94
CA VAL A 366 1.56 5.78 43.06
C VAL A 366 1.81 6.64 44.29
N VAL A 367 2.41 7.84 44.13
CA VAL A 367 2.62 8.76 45.24
C VAL A 367 1.30 9.22 45.88
N ARG A 368 0.33 9.63 45.07
CA ARG A 368 -0.98 10.10 45.54
C ARG A 368 -1.78 8.97 46.22
N ARG A 369 -1.82 7.78 45.62
CA ARG A 369 -2.40 6.59 46.18
C ARG A 369 -1.79 6.26 47.56
N THR A 370 -0.47 6.22 47.64
CA THR A 370 0.26 5.91 48.86
C THR A 370 -0.01 6.94 49.96
N LYS A 371 -0.10 8.23 49.62
CA LYS A 371 -0.48 9.29 50.58
C LYS A 371 -1.90 9.09 51.09
N TYR A 372 -2.82 8.75 50.22
CA TYR A 372 -4.23 8.47 50.61
C TYR A 372 -4.30 7.26 51.54
N ASP A 373 -3.71 6.12 51.14
CA ASP A 373 -3.69 4.90 51.92
C ASP A 373 -3.01 5.09 53.28
N LEU A 374 -1.93 5.89 53.32
CA LEU A 374 -1.23 6.26 54.58
C LEU A 374 -2.13 7.08 55.50
N ALA A 375 -2.84 8.08 54.95
CA ALA A 375 -3.74 8.90 55.74
C ALA A 375 -4.90 8.08 56.31
N GLU A 376 -5.48 7.16 55.53
CA GLU A 376 -6.55 6.28 56.05
C GLU A 376 -6.05 5.25 57.05
N ALA A 377 -4.84 4.67 56.81
CA ALA A 377 -4.21 3.79 57.78
C ALA A 377 -3.89 4.50 59.09
N GLN A 378 -3.37 5.73 59.03
CA GLN A 378 -3.11 6.55 60.24
C GLN A 378 -4.40 6.90 60.99
N LYS A 379 -5.47 7.31 60.28
CA LYS A 379 -6.79 7.55 60.90
C LYS A 379 -7.32 6.31 61.63
N ARG A 380 -7.19 5.15 60.97
CA ARG A 380 -7.66 3.88 61.59
C ARG A 380 -6.79 3.46 62.76
N ALA A 381 -5.45 3.56 62.67
CA ALA A 381 -4.51 3.27 63.74
C ALA A 381 -4.76 4.17 64.96
N HIS A 382 -5.01 5.47 64.74
CA HIS A 382 -5.36 6.43 65.79
C HIS A 382 -6.60 6.04 66.56
N ILE A 383 -7.65 5.55 65.90
CA ILE A 383 -8.87 5.05 66.55
C ILE A 383 -8.58 3.78 67.37
N LEU A 384 -7.81 2.84 66.80
CA LEU A 384 -7.47 1.60 67.47
C LEU A 384 -6.59 1.83 68.70
N GLU A 385 -5.65 2.78 68.63
CA GLU A 385 -4.82 3.21 69.77
C GLU A 385 -5.71 3.68 70.96
N GLY A 386 -6.68 4.56 70.68
CA GLY A 386 -7.65 5.00 71.67
C GLY A 386 -8.46 3.85 72.28
N LEU A 387 -8.88 2.88 71.42
CA LEU A 387 -9.62 1.69 71.88
C LEU A 387 -8.75 0.78 72.78
N LEU A 388 -7.46 0.62 72.45
CA LEU A 388 -6.52 -0.15 73.30
C LEU A 388 -6.33 0.49 74.66
N ILE A 389 -6.14 1.84 74.75
CA ILE A 389 -6.06 2.58 75.98
C ILE A 389 -7.35 2.38 76.82
N ALA A 390 -8.52 2.44 76.17
CA ALA A 390 -9.80 2.21 76.86
C ALA A 390 -9.96 0.77 77.37
N LEU A 391 -9.47 -0.23 76.65
CA LEU A 391 -9.49 -1.63 77.00
C LEU A 391 -8.50 -1.97 78.16
N ASP A 392 -7.35 -1.26 78.20
CA ASP A 392 -6.38 -1.37 79.30
C ASP A 392 -6.92 -0.78 80.60
N HIS A 393 -7.81 0.21 80.53
CA HIS A 393 -8.47 0.86 81.75
C HIS A 393 -9.99 0.61 81.78
N LEU A 394 -10.43 -0.58 81.37
CA LEU A 394 -11.83 -0.92 81.09
C LEU A 394 -12.79 -0.55 82.23
N ASP A 395 -12.42 -0.95 83.42
CA ASP A 395 -13.31 -0.71 84.61
C ASP A 395 -13.49 0.78 84.92
N GLU A 396 -12.39 1.59 84.76
CA GLU A 396 -12.43 3.01 84.94
C GLU A 396 -13.23 3.74 83.85
N VAL A 397 -13.07 3.32 82.58
CA VAL A 397 -13.85 3.84 81.47
C VAL A 397 -15.31 3.57 81.63
N ILE A 398 -15.73 2.33 82.00
CA ILE A 398 -17.09 1.97 82.24
C ILE A 398 -17.66 2.77 83.38
N ALA A 399 -16.95 2.90 84.53
CA ALA A 399 -17.34 3.73 85.66
C ALA A 399 -17.62 5.17 85.30
N LEU A 400 -16.70 5.80 84.53
CA LEU A 400 -16.82 7.16 84.05
C LEU A 400 -18.05 7.34 83.15
N ILE A 401 -18.25 6.44 82.16
CA ILE A 401 -19.38 6.52 81.24
C ILE A 401 -20.72 6.38 81.98
N ARG A 402 -20.83 5.47 83.01
CA ARG A 402 -21.97 5.30 83.81
C ARG A 402 -22.30 6.45 84.79
N SER A 403 -21.28 7.18 85.23
CA SER A 403 -21.43 8.34 86.11
C SER A 403 -21.75 9.64 85.35
N SER A 404 -21.55 9.69 84.11
CA SER A 404 -21.83 10.89 83.29
C SER A 404 -23.28 11.03 82.96
N LYS A 405 -23.79 12.27 82.94
CA LYS A 405 -25.24 12.58 82.70
C LYS A 405 -25.60 12.52 81.20
N GLY A 406 -24.66 12.48 80.34
CA GLY A 406 -24.89 12.44 78.87
C GLY A 406 -23.62 12.15 78.11
N PRO A 407 -23.77 11.89 76.75
CA PRO A 407 -22.66 11.53 75.92
C PRO A 407 -21.52 12.61 75.83
N ASP A 408 -21.90 13.88 75.94
CA ASP A 408 -20.95 15.00 75.86
C ASP A 408 -20.09 15.06 77.15
N GLU A 409 -20.65 14.92 78.31
CA GLU A 409 -19.94 14.85 79.61
C GLU A 409 -19.02 13.62 79.64
N ALA A 410 -19.51 12.45 79.20
CA ALA A 410 -18.68 11.26 79.08
C ALA A 410 -17.48 11.44 78.07
N ARG A 411 -17.69 12.14 76.97
CA ARG A 411 -16.64 12.45 76.03
C ARG A 411 -15.53 13.35 76.63
N GLU A 412 -15.95 14.47 77.29
CA GLU A 412 -15.05 15.38 77.97
C GLU A 412 -14.30 14.69 79.13
N GLY A 413 -14.95 13.82 79.84
CA GLY A 413 -14.35 13.01 80.84
C GLY A 413 -13.30 12.02 80.35
N LEU A 414 -13.52 11.37 79.21
CA LEU A 414 -12.59 10.47 78.55
C LEU A 414 -11.35 11.24 78.00
N ILE A 415 -11.59 12.43 77.48
CA ILE A 415 -10.48 13.28 76.95
C ILE A 415 -9.59 13.75 78.12
N SER A 416 -10.19 14.25 79.17
CA SER A 416 -9.44 14.85 80.26
C SER A 416 -8.71 13.81 81.17
N LYS A 417 -9.33 12.61 81.37
CA LYS A 417 -8.75 11.60 82.23
C LYS A 417 -7.72 10.70 81.57
N PHE A 418 -7.95 10.33 80.32
CA PHE A 418 -7.07 9.38 79.59
C PHE A 418 -6.25 10.05 78.50
N GLY A 419 -6.33 11.37 78.33
CA GLY A 419 -5.53 12.09 77.29
C GLY A 419 -5.95 11.75 75.81
N LEU A 420 -7.20 11.29 75.68
CA LEU A 420 -7.72 10.85 74.36
C LEU A 420 -8.12 12.06 73.52
N THR A 421 -8.08 11.88 72.22
CA THR A 421 -8.64 12.88 71.28
C THR A 421 -10.18 12.73 71.20
N GLU A 422 -10.83 13.77 70.74
CA GLU A 422 -12.27 13.78 70.51
C GLU A 422 -12.73 12.60 69.62
N ILE A 423 -12.01 12.29 68.53
CA ILE A 423 -12.29 11.18 67.65
C ILE A 423 -12.17 9.84 68.35
N GLN A 424 -11.14 9.65 69.15
CA GLN A 424 -10.94 8.44 69.95
C GLN A 424 -12.02 8.29 71.03
N ALA A 425 -12.35 9.35 71.73
CA ALA A 425 -13.42 9.35 72.76
C ALA A 425 -14.79 9.00 72.13
N LYS A 426 -15.11 9.55 70.99
CA LYS A 426 -16.34 9.23 70.27
C LYS A 426 -16.37 7.76 69.85
N ALA A 427 -15.27 7.23 69.28
CA ALA A 427 -15.15 5.83 68.87
C ALA A 427 -15.32 4.85 70.04
N ILE A 428 -14.84 5.24 71.24
CA ILE A 428 -15.05 4.48 72.50
C ILE A 428 -16.54 4.49 72.94
N LEU A 429 -17.22 5.63 72.85
CA LEU A 429 -18.62 5.74 73.13
C LEU A 429 -19.53 4.95 72.20
N ASP A 430 -19.15 4.85 70.93
CA ASP A 430 -19.83 4.09 69.87
C ASP A 430 -19.55 2.57 69.97
N LEU A 431 -18.69 2.14 70.92
CA LEU A 431 -18.23 0.75 71.03
C LEU A 431 -19.37 -0.15 71.55
N ARG A 432 -19.68 -1.22 70.87
CA ARG A 432 -20.65 -2.20 71.28
C ARG A 432 -20.07 -3.07 72.42
N LEU A 433 -20.88 -3.36 73.51
CA LEU A 433 -20.49 -4.21 74.64
C LEU A 433 -19.92 -5.58 74.26
N GLN A 434 -20.31 -6.11 73.07
CA GLN A 434 -19.83 -7.35 72.56
C GLN A 434 -18.32 -7.31 72.22
N ARG A 435 -17.76 -6.12 71.89
CA ARG A 435 -16.35 -5.92 71.58
C ARG A 435 -15.41 -5.77 72.77
N LEU A 436 -15.96 -5.88 73.95
CA LEU A 436 -15.19 -5.80 75.24
C LEU A 436 -14.65 -7.17 75.68
N THR A 437 -14.87 -8.23 74.90
CA THR A 437 -14.40 -9.61 75.28
C THR A 437 -12.87 -9.74 75.01
N GLY A 438 -12.25 -10.64 75.76
CA GLY A 438 -10.75 -10.85 75.63
C GLY A 438 -10.31 -11.28 74.23
N LEU A 439 -11.13 -12.01 73.51
CA LEU A 439 -10.86 -12.36 72.09
C LEU A 439 -10.86 -11.17 71.15
N GLU A 440 -11.79 -10.23 71.39
CA GLU A 440 -11.85 -9.02 70.56
C GLU A 440 -10.69 -8.06 70.85
N ARG A 441 -10.24 -7.97 72.12
CA ARG A 441 -9.05 -7.22 72.48
C ARG A 441 -7.80 -7.72 71.70
N GLN A 442 -7.64 -9.03 71.64
CA GLN A 442 -6.51 -9.60 70.88
C GLN A 442 -6.59 -9.23 69.38
N LYS A 443 -7.78 -9.31 68.78
CA LYS A 443 -7.97 -8.92 67.41
C LYS A 443 -7.67 -7.43 67.15
N ILE A 444 -8.11 -6.54 68.07
CA ILE A 444 -7.82 -5.11 67.97
C ILE A 444 -6.31 -4.85 68.05
N LYS A 445 -5.60 -5.58 68.90
CA LYS A 445 -4.14 -5.48 68.99
C LYS A 445 -3.44 -5.98 67.73
N GLU A 446 -3.85 -7.12 67.23
CA GLU A 446 -3.34 -7.67 65.96
C GLU A 446 -3.57 -6.71 64.77
N GLU A 447 -4.80 -6.16 64.63
CA GLU A 447 -5.15 -5.18 63.60
C GLU A 447 -4.25 -3.92 63.74
N PHE A 448 -4.02 -3.44 64.96
CA PHE A 448 -3.15 -2.29 65.19
C PHE A 448 -1.69 -2.57 64.80
N GLU A 449 -1.13 -3.72 65.16
CA GLU A 449 0.22 -4.13 64.78
C GLU A 449 0.39 -4.29 63.27
N GLU A 450 -0.59 -4.84 62.56
CA GLU A 450 -0.63 -4.95 61.13
C GLU A 450 -0.66 -3.56 60.47
N LEU A 451 -1.54 -2.66 60.96
CA LEU A 451 -1.58 -1.29 60.47
C LEU A 451 -0.28 -0.51 60.69
N MET A 452 0.37 -0.69 61.84
CA MET A 452 1.68 -0.05 62.09
C MET A 452 2.75 -0.53 61.11
N LYS A 453 2.77 -1.82 60.77
CA LYS A 453 3.65 -2.36 59.70
C LYS A 453 3.31 -1.76 58.35
N LEU A 454 1.99 -1.68 58.03
CA LEU A 454 1.54 -1.06 56.79
C LEU A 454 1.94 0.43 56.71
N ILE A 455 1.76 1.20 57.76
CA ILE A 455 2.16 2.61 57.83
C ILE A 455 3.67 2.78 57.60
N ALA A 456 4.49 1.96 58.24
CA ALA A 456 5.92 1.97 58.05
C ALA A 456 6.32 1.65 56.58
N TYR A 457 5.64 0.68 55.96
CA TYR A 457 5.82 0.33 54.54
C TYR A 457 5.40 1.47 53.59
N LEU A 458 4.23 2.06 53.81
CA LEU A 458 3.71 3.18 53.03
C LEU A 458 4.63 4.42 53.14
N GLN A 459 5.18 4.67 54.35
CA GLN A 459 6.20 5.71 54.54
C GLN A 459 7.51 5.43 53.80
N SER A 460 7.93 4.16 53.78
CA SER A 460 9.12 3.77 53.00
C SER A 460 8.95 4.02 51.50
N ILE A 461 7.75 3.75 50.94
CA ILE A 461 7.44 4.05 49.53
C ILE A 461 7.51 5.56 49.24
N LEU A 462 7.03 6.41 50.16
CA LEU A 462 7.08 7.85 49.97
C LEU A 462 8.50 8.41 50.05
N ASN A 463 9.36 7.79 50.85
CA ASN A 463 10.74 8.24 51.07
C ASN A 463 11.73 7.70 50.04
N ASP A 464 11.44 6.55 49.41
CA ASP A 464 12.35 5.89 48.45
C ASP A 464 11.75 5.93 47.02
N GLU A 465 12.43 6.68 46.16
CA GLU A 465 12.05 6.78 44.73
C GLU A 465 12.29 5.45 43.98
N ALA A 466 13.35 4.72 44.32
CA ALA A 466 13.64 3.45 43.65
C ALA A 466 12.58 2.40 43.97
N LEU A 467 12.05 2.39 45.20
CA LEU A 467 10.96 1.52 45.60
C LEU A 467 9.66 1.82 44.79
N ARG A 468 9.38 3.12 44.56
CA ARG A 468 8.22 3.51 43.72
C ARG A 468 8.32 2.97 42.30
N TYR A 469 9.50 3.07 41.68
CA TYR A 469 9.72 2.51 40.33
C TYR A 469 9.66 0.97 40.34
N THR A 470 10.09 0.33 41.42
CA THR A 470 9.95 -1.14 41.55
C THR A 470 8.47 -1.53 41.59
N ILE A 471 7.65 -0.83 42.32
CA ILE A 471 6.19 -1.05 42.37
C ILE A 471 5.57 -0.87 41.00
N ILE A 472 5.92 0.20 40.26
CA ILE A 472 5.43 0.43 38.91
C ILE A 472 5.83 -0.72 37.97
N LYS A 473 7.06 -1.21 38.04
CA LYS A 473 7.51 -2.36 37.24
C LYS A 473 6.74 -3.63 37.56
N ASP A 474 6.46 -3.87 38.84
CA ASP A 474 5.72 -5.06 39.27
C ASP A 474 4.26 -5.00 38.84
N GLU A 475 3.61 -3.84 38.94
CA GLU A 475 2.27 -3.60 38.39
C GLU A 475 2.22 -3.81 36.87
N LEU A 476 3.24 -3.33 36.15
CA LEU A 476 3.33 -3.54 34.69
C LEU A 476 3.54 -5.02 34.35
N ARG A 477 4.35 -5.76 35.10
CA ARG A 477 4.52 -7.22 34.92
C ARG A 477 3.22 -7.96 35.14
N GLU A 478 2.48 -7.58 36.19
CA GLU A 478 1.15 -8.15 36.46
C GLU A 478 0.17 -7.88 35.28
N MET A 479 0.20 -6.68 34.72
CA MET A 479 -0.60 -6.36 33.53
C MET A 479 -0.21 -7.22 32.33
N LYS A 480 1.09 -7.43 32.10
CA LYS A 480 1.62 -8.28 31.03
C LYS A 480 1.18 -9.74 31.22
N GLU A 481 1.23 -10.26 32.45
CA GLU A 481 0.84 -11.64 32.77
C GLU A 481 -0.69 -11.86 32.57
N LYS A 482 -1.51 -10.90 32.99
CA LYS A 482 -2.97 -11.03 32.95
C LYS A 482 -3.57 -10.80 31.55
N TYR A 483 -3.00 -9.88 30.77
CA TYR A 483 -3.61 -9.37 29.53
C TYR A 483 -2.69 -9.46 28.30
N GLY A 484 -1.44 -9.87 28.47
CA GLY A 484 -0.51 -10.05 27.36
C GLY A 484 -0.97 -11.14 26.40
N ASP A 485 -0.85 -10.86 25.12
CA ASP A 485 -1.14 -11.78 24.02
C ASP A 485 -0.06 -11.71 22.93
N ASP A 486 -0.12 -12.64 21.99
CA ASP A 486 0.80 -12.68 20.87
C ASP A 486 0.53 -11.53 19.89
N ARG A 487 1.58 -11.11 19.20
CA ARG A 487 1.50 -10.15 18.10
C ARG A 487 0.61 -10.69 16.98
N ARG A 488 -0.32 -9.87 16.51
CA ARG A 488 -1.21 -10.17 15.37
C ARG A 488 -0.57 -9.76 14.04
N THR A 489 0.03 -8.57 13.99
CA THR A 489 0.62 -8.01 12.77
C THR A 489 2.03 -8.55 12.56
N ARG A 490 2.27 -9.16 11.42
CA ARG A 490 3.60 -9.63 11.00
C ARG A 490 4.41 -8.46 10.42
N ILE A 491 5.69 -8.39 10.74
CA ILE A 491 6.61 -7.41 10.17
C ILE A 491 7.57 -8.15 9.25
N GLU A 492 7.54 -7.79 7.96
CA GLU A 492 8.46 -8.30 6.97
C GLU A 492 9.51 -7.22 6.66
N HIS A 493 10.78 -7.58 6.85
CA HIS A 493 11.86 -6.72 6.39
C HIS A 493 11.82 -6.70 4.88
N SER A 494 11.78 -5.54 4.28
CA SER A 494 11.83 -5.41 2.83
C SER A 494 13.20 -5.92 2.35
N ALA A 495 13.23 -7.14 1.87
CA ALA A 495 14.18 -7.51 0.85
C ALA A 495 13.70 -6.80 -0.40
N GLY A 496 14.22 -5.61 -0.73
CA GLY A 496 13.84 -4.74 -1.85
C GLY A 496 12.39 -4.89 -2.35
N GLU A 497 11.76 -3.86 -2.80
CA GLU A 497 10.48 -4.03 -3.50
C GLU A 497 10.69 -5.19 -4.49
N ILE A 498 10.04 -6.33 -4.26
CA ILE A 498 9.96 -7.37 -5.28
C ILE A 498 9.18 -6.71 -6.42
N ASP A 499 9.92 -6.22 -7.40
CA ASP A 499 9.31 -5.64 -8.60
C ASP A 499 8.49 -6.77 -9.24
N ILE A 500 7.32 -6.47 -9.75
CA ILE A 500 6.51 -7.47 -10.50
C ILE A 500 7.38 -8.16 -11.54
N GLU A 501 8.37 -7.44 -12.01
CA GLU A 501 9.38 -7.87 -12.95
C GLU A 501 10.22 -9.07 -12.46
N ASP A 502 10.54 -9.11 -11.14
CA ASP A 502 11.36 -10.18 -10.54
C ASP A 502 10.60 -11.53 -10.45
N LEU A 503 9.28 -11.50 -10.53
CA LEU A 503 8.42 -12.68 -10.49
C LEU A 503 8.10 -13.27 -11.88
N ILE A 504 8.42 -12.53 -12.95
CA ILE A 504 8.18 -12.92 -14.33
C ILE A 504 9.50 -13.41 -14.92
N PRO A 505 9.57 -14.62 -15.46
CA PRO A 505 10.78 -15.10 -16.08
C PRO A 505 11.18 -14.19 -17.23
N ASN A 506 12.47 -13.79 -17.26
CA ASN A 506 13.01 -12.98 -18.35
C ASN A 506 13.36 -13.88 -19.53
N GLU A 507 12.41 -14.10 -20.41
CA GLU A 507 12.53 -14.96 -21.57
C GLU A 507 12.39 -14.18 -22.88
N LYS A 508 12.97 -14.71 -23.94
CA LYS A 508 12.83 -14.14 -25.29
C LYS A 508 11.45 -14.48 -25.85
N VAL A 509 10.76 -13.46 -26.31
CA VAL A 509 9.43 -13.57 -26.93
C VAL A 509 9.43 -12.87 -28.30
N VAL A 510 8.60 -13.35 -29.16
CA VAL A 510 8.36 -12.74 -30.48
C VAL A 510 7.16 -11.83 -30.39
N LEU A 511 7.36 -10.55 -30.66
CA LEU A 511 6.31 -9.54 -30.75
C LEU A 511 5.87 -9.42 -32.18
N THR A 512 4.57 -9.54 -32.41
CA THR A 512 3.98 -9.41 -33.74
C THR A 512 2.98 -8.26 -33.71
N ILE A 513 3.13 -7.34 -34.68
CA ILE A 513 2.25 -6.19 -34.82
C ILE A 513 1.69 -6.18 -36.24
N SER A 514 0.36 -6.16 -36.37
CA SER A 514 -0.31 -6.12 -37.65
C SER A 514 -0.50 -4.70 -38.18
N HIS A 515 -0.77 -4.56 -39.46
CA HIS A 515 -1.05 -3.28 -40.13
C HIS A 515 -2.27 -2.56 -39.52
N MET A 516 -3.26 -3.29 -39.04
CA MET A 516 -4.43 -2.74 -38.35
C MET A 516 -4.17 -2.42 -36.88
N GLY A 517 -2.94 -2.60 -36.40
CA GLY A 517 -2.54 -2.25 -35.02
C GLY A 517 -2.92 -3.32 -33.99
N TYR A 518 -3.02 -4.60 -34.36
CA TYR A 518 -3.13 -5.70 -33.39
C TYR A 518 -1.74 -6.12 -32.93
N ILE A 519 -1.55 -6.29 -31.66
CA ILE A 519 -0.26 -6.71 -31.06
C ILE A 519 -0.46 -7.96 -30.23
N LYS A 520 0.54 -8.85 -30.28
CA LYS A 520 0.65 -10.01 -29.38
C LYS A 520 2.11 -10.33 -29.12
N ARG A 521 2.36 -11.04 -28.03
CA ARG A 521 3.62 -11.75 -27.77
C ARG A 521 3.40 -13.25 -27.90
N THR A 522 4.38 -13.94 -28.43
CA THR A 522 4.37 -15.41 -28.57
C THR A 522 5.70 -15.93 -28.06
N SER A 523 5.68 -17.02 -27.28
CA SER A 523 6.94 -17.64 -26.81
C SER A 523 7.80 -18.05 -28.02
N LEU A 524 9.12 -17.82 -27.95
CA LEU A 524 10.03 -18.20 -29.01
C LEU A 524 9.98 -19.72 -29.26
N SER A 525 9.69 -20.54 -28.24
CA SER A 525 9.56 -21.99 -28.33
C SER A 525 8.43 -22.48 -29.27
N GLU A 526 7.41 -21.63 -29.53
CA GLU A 526 6.35 -21.96 -30.50
C GLU A 526 6.81 -21.81 -31.94
N TYR A 527 7.93 -21.12 -32.21
CA TYR A 527 8.53 -20.97 -33.54
C TYR A 527 9.55 -22.10 -33.81
N LYS A 528 9.10 -23.39 -33.68
CA LYS A 528 9.94 -24.52 -34.04
C LYS A 528 10.35 -24.45 -35.53
N GLU A 529 11.60 -24.72 -35.80
CA GLU A 529 12.20 -24.82 -37.13
C GLU A 529 11.49 -25.89 -37.97
N GLN A 530 11.30 -25.62 -39.28
CA GLN A 530 10.84 -26.59 -40.25
C GLN A 530 11.95 -26.80 -41.28
N ASN A 531 12.28 -28.09 -41.53
CA ASN A 531 13.26 -28.49 -42.52
C ASN A 531 12.89 -28.02 -43.96
N ARG A 532 13.90 -27.80 -44.79
CA ARG A 532 13.79 -27.50 -46.23
C ARG A 532 12.71 -28.38 -46.92
N GLY A 533 11.69 -27.74 -47.50
CA GLY A 533 10.62 -28.45 -48.23
C GLY A 533 9.32 -28.57 -47.44
N GLY A 534 9.23 -28.06 -46.18
CA GLY A 534 7.98 -27.98 -45.41
C GLY A 534 7.00 -26.99 -46.05
N ARG A 535 5.71 -27.31 -46.02
CA ARG A 535 4.65 -26.38 -46.32
C ARG A 535 4.58 -25.35 -45.21
N GLY A 536 4.97 -24.08 -45.47
CA GLY A 536 4.92 -23.01 -44.47
C GLY A 536 3.59 -22.97 -43.71
N ASN A 537 3.63 -22.77 -42.41
CA ASN A 537 2.45 -22.61 -41.59
C ASN A 537 1.86 -21.21 -41.77
N LYS A 538 0.52 -21.13 -41.85
CA LYS A 538 -0.19 -19.83 -41.78
C LYS A 538 0.09 -19.19 -40.42
N GLY A 539 0.82 -18.10 -40.44
CA GLY A 539 1.24 -17.41 -39.22
C GLY A 539 0.15 -16.69 -38.46
N VAL A 540 -0.97 -16.32 -39.07
CA VAL A 540 -2.14 -15.66 -38.42
C VAL A 540 -3.37 -15.84 -39.32
N SER A 541 -4.53 -16.08 -38.75
CA SER A 541 -5.80 -15.98 -39.44
C SER A 541 -6.21 -14.51 -39.49
N HIS A 542 -6.02 -13.87 -40.63
CA HIS A 542 -6.41 -12.47 -40.83
C HIS A 542 -7.81 -12.36 -41.43
N ARG A 543 -8.48 -11.21 -41.21
CA ARG A 543 -9.47 -10.70 -42.17
C ARG A 543 -8.70 -10.35 -43.45
N ASP A 544 -9.34 -10.43 -44.61
CA ASP A 544 -8.72 -10.34 -45.96
C ASP A 544 -7.85 -9.07 -46.22
N GLU A 545 -7.77 -8.13 -45.27
CA GLU A 545 -7.06 -6.85 -45.40
C GLU A 545 -5.95 -6.59 -44.33
N ASP A 546 -5.69 -7.50 -43.37
CA ASP A 546 -4.70 -7.30 -42.29
C ASP A 546 -3.51 -8.23 -42.49
N PHE A 547 -2.28 -7.73 -42.20
CA PHE A 547 -1.03 -8.49 -42.32
C PHE A 547 -0.04 -8.07 -41.22
N VAL A 548 0.94 -8.91 -40.93
CA VAL A 548 2.01 -8.58 -39.97
C VAL A 548 2.94 -7.54 -40.56
N GLU A 549 2.95 -6.35 -40.02
CA GLU A 549 3.79 -5.24 -40.46
C GLU A 549 5.13 -5.20 -39.73
N HIS A 550 5.13 -5.54 -38.41
CA HIS A 550 6.35 -5.55 -37.61
C HIS A 550 6.45 -6.85 -36.81
N LEU A 551 7.67 -7.38 -36.77
CA LEU A 551 8.05 -8.54 -35.98
C LEU A 551 9.37 -8.24 -35.29
N PHE A 552 9.42 -8.40 -33.97
CA PHE A 552 10.60 -8.15 -33.13
C PHE A 552 10.81 -9.31 -32.18
N VAL A 553 12.05 -9.56 -31.85
CA VAL A 553 12.43 -10.37 -30.69
C VAL A 553 12.76 -9.44 -29.54
N ALA A 554 12.17 -9.65 -28.40
CA ALA A 554 12.37 -8.84 -27.18
C ALA A 554 12.38 -9.76 -25.95
N ASN A 555 13.01 -9.30 -24.87
CA ASN A 555 12.90 -9.95 -23.58
C ASN A 555 11.62 -9.47 -22.85
N THR A 556 11.02 -10.33 -22.04
CA THR A 556 9.78 -10.01 -21.31
C THR A 556 9.90 -8.79 -20.42
N HIS A 557 11.08 -8.51 -19.86
CA HIS A 557 11.36 -7.37 -19.00
C HIS A 557 11.65 -6.06 -19.73
N ASN A 558 11.78 -6.08 -21.05
CA ASN A 558 12.05 -4.87 -21.82
C ASN A 558 10.87 -3.90 -21.82
N TYR A 559 11.13 -2.65 -22.13
CA TYR A 559 10.12 -1.64 -22.39
C TYR A 559 9.89 -1.50 -23.89
N MET A 560 8.64 -1.53 -24.30
CA MET A 560 8.26 -1.09 -25.64
C MET A 560 7.82 0.36 -25.59
N LEU A 561 8.47 1.21 -26.39
CA LEU A 561 8.07 2.58 -26.63
C LEU A 561 7.30 2.66 -27.94
N PHE A 562 6.13 3.30 -27.88
CA PHE A 562 5.21 3.47 -29.00
C PHE A 562 5.19 4.95 -29.39
N PHE A 563 5.62 5.25 -30.61
CA PHE A 563 5.62 6.62 -31.14
C PHE A 563 4.49 6.81 -32.12
N THR A 564 3.65 7.80 -31.89
CA THR A 564 2.49 8.06 -32.73
C THR A 564 2.80 9.04 -33.85
N GLU A 565 1.96 9.04 -34.88
CA GLU A 565 1.98 9.92 -36.04
C GLU A 565 2.02 11.41 -35.63
N GLN A 566 1.28 11.75 -34.57
CA GLN A 566 1.24 13.10 -34.02
C GLN A 566 2.43 13.45 -33.10
N GLY A 567 3.40 12.56 -32.95
CA GLY A 567 4.62 12.79 -32.21
C GLY A 567 4.55 12.58 -30.72
N ARG A 568 3.62 11.74 -30.22
CA ARG A 568 3.54 11.33 -28.82
C ARG A 568 4.27 10.01 -28.60
N CYS A 569 4.71 9.77 -27.36
CA CYS A 569 5.35 8.53 -26.94
C CYS A 569 4.60 7.92 -25.75
N PHE A 570 4.35 6.62 -25.81
CA PHE A 570 3.75 5.79 -24.78
C PHE A 570 4.67 4.63 -24.45
N TRP A 571 4.51 4.03 -23.25
CA TRP A 571 5.33 2.92 -22.77
C TRP A 571 4.45 1.74 -22.35
N MET A 572 4.99 0.55 -22.53
CA MET A 572 4.45 -0.68 -21.98
C MET A 572 5.58 -1.67 -21.73
N LYS A 573 5.50 -2.46 -20.68
CA LYS A 573 6.39 -3.61 -20.49
C LYS A 573 6.01 -4.72 -21.45
N VAL A 574 6.99 -5.46 -21.97
CA VAL A 574 6.73 -6.58 -22.89
C VAL A 574 5.87 -7.66 -22.25
N TYR A 575 6.03 -7.93 -20.95
CA TYR A 575 5.19 -8.91 -20.25
C TYR A 575 3.72 -8.47 -20.10
N GLU A 576 3.41 -7.18 -20.21
CA GLU A 576 2.03 -6.64 -20.18
C GLU A 576 1.30 -6.84 -21.51
N LEU A 577 2.03 -7.17 -22.58
CA LEU A 577 1.46 -7.44 -23.89
C LEU A 577 0.70 -8.79 -23.87
N PRO A 578 -0.44 -8.88 -24.56
CA PRO A 578 -1.24 -10.10 -24.59
C PRO A 578 -0.46 -11.26 -25.18
N GLU A 579 -0.46 -12.39 -24.46
CA GLU A 579 0.09 -13.65 -24.93
C GLU A 579 -0.87 -14.32 -25.91
N GLY A 580 -0.32 -14.91 -26.95
CA GLY A 580 -1.13 -15.60 -27.94
C GLY A 580 -0.29 -16.55 -28.81
N GLY A 581 -0.82 -17.72 -29.11
CA GLY A 581 -0.22 -18.66 -30.05
C GLY A 581 -0.13 -18.08 -31.48
N LYS A 582 0.63 -18.74 -32.36
CA LYS A 582 0.88 -18.31 -33.73
C LYS A 582 -0.39 -17.93 -34.50
N ALA A 583 -1.49 -18.66 -34.31
CA ALA A 583 -2.72 -18.46 -35.06
C ALA A 583 -3.66 -17.40 -34.48
N THR A 584 -3.39 -16.85 -33.30
CA THR A 584 -4.27 -15.88 -32.65
C THR A 584 -4.06 -14.48 -33.21
N LYS A 585 -5.11 -13.65 -33.18
CA LYS A 585 -5.11 -12.31 -33.75
C LYS A 585 -4.41 -11.26 -32.88
N GLY A 586 -4.26 -11.50 -31.58
CA GLY A 586 -3.80 -10.53 -30.60
C GLY A 586 -4.88 -9.51 -30.21
N ARG A 587 -4.47 -8.42 -29.54
CA ARG A 587 -5.38 -7.31 -29.13
C ARG A 587 -5.00 -6.02 -29.85
N ALA A 588 -6.00 -5.18 -30.13
CA ALA A 588 -5.73 -3.86 -30.70
C ALA A 588 -4.95 -3.00 -29.70
N ILE A 589 -3.89 -2.36 -30.15
CA ILE A 589 -3.01 -1.52 -29.34
C ILE A 589 -3.78 -0.38 -28.66
N GLN A 590 -4.81 0.15 -29.32
CA GLN A 590 -5.69 1.19 -28.76
C GLN A 590 -6.45 0.75 -27.50
N ASN A 591 -6.57 -0.56 -27.25
CA ASN A 591 -7.18 -1.10 -26.03
C ASN A 591 -6.14 -1.33 -24.92
N LEU A 592 -4.85 -1.23 -25.22
CA LEU A 592 -3.77 -1.47 -24.30
C LEU A 592 -3.15 -0.16 -23.78
N ILE A 593 -3.10 0.87 -24.61
CA ILE A 593 -2.55 2.19 -24.28
C ILE A 593 -3.54 3.30 -24.63
N ALA A 594 -3.54 4.37 -23.84
CA ALA A 594 -4.47 5.48 -23.97
C ALA A 594 -4.14 6.40 -25.16
N ILE A 595 -4.22 5.87 -26.39
CA ILE A 595 -4.01 6.63 -27.63
C ILE A 595 -5.33 7.26 -28.07
N PRO A 596 -5.33 8.53 -28.53
CA PRO A 596 -6.51 9.12 -29.20
C PRO A 596 -6.95 8.29 -30.40
N LYS A 597 -8.23 8.17 -30.64
CA LYS A 597 -8.80 7.31 -31.72
C LYS A 597 -8.32 7.69 -33.12
N GLU A 598 -7.92 8.92 -33.32
CA GLU A 598 -7.50 9.48 -34.60
C GLU A 598 -5.97 9.37 -34.82
N ASP A 599 -5.20 8.94 -33.82
CA ASP A 599 -3.74 8.85 -33.88
C ASP A 599 -3.31 7.40 -34.17
N LYS A 600 -2.22 7.24 -34.91
CA LYS A 600 -1.68 5.93 -35.30
C LYS A 600 -0.23 5.80 -34.82
N ILE A 601 0.15 4.59 -34.45
CA ILE A 601 1.54 4.30 -34.10
C ILE A 601 2.34 4.15 -35.39
N LYS A 602 3.50 4.79 -35.46
CA LYS A 602 4.43 4.78 -36.60
C LYS A 602 5.77 4.14 -36.29
N ALA A 603 6.18 4.17 -35.03
CA ALA A 603 7.46 3.58 -34.66
C ALA A 603 7.38 2.86 -33.30
N TYR A 604 8.14 1.80 -33.23
CA TYR A 604 8.26 0.92 -32.08
C TYR A 604 9.73 0.80 -31.70
N LEU A 605 10.05 1.01 -30.43
CA LEU A 605 11.41 0.83 -29.92
C LEU A 605 11.40 -0.14 -28.74
N ASN A 606 12.24 -1.15 -28.82
CA ASN A 606 12.54 -2.02 -27.72
C ASN A 606 13.69 -1.42 -26.90
N ILE A 607 13.49 -1.17 -25.61
CA ILE A 607 14.46 -0.59 -24.68
C ILE A 607 14.71 -1.60 -23.55
N GLU A 608 15.97 -1.92 -23.33
CA GLU A 608 16.33 -2.96 -22.36
C GLU A 608 16.09 -2.53 -20.93
N ASN A 609 16.55 -1.35 -20.54
CA ASN A 609 16.43 -0.88 -19.17
C ASN A 609 16.29 0.65 -19.10
N LEU A 610 15.22 1.12 -18.45
CA LEU A 610 15.00 2.55 -18.17
C LEU A 610 15.47 2.99 -16.77
N LYS A 611 16.03 2.07 -15.97
CA LYS A 611 16.58 2.36 -14.64
C LYS A 611 18.10 2.51 -14.63
N ASP A 612 18.78 2.04 -15.67
CA ASP A 612 20.22 2.10 -15.80
C ASP A 612 20.67 3.48 -16.31
N VAL A 613 21.34 4.22 -15.45
CA VAL A 613 21.78 5.61 -15.73
C VAL A 613 22.83 5.67 -16.84
N ASP A 614 23.73 4.69 -16.92
CA ASP A 614 24.78 4.65 -17.93
C ASP A 614 24.19 4.33 -19.30
N TYR A 615 23.25 3.38 -19.34
CA TYR A 615 22.49 3.08 -20.55
C TYR A 615 21.69 4.28 -21.04
N LEU A 616 21.00 4.99 -20.16
CA LEU A 616 20.21 6.19 -20.49
C LEU A 616 21.06 7.33 -21.04
N ASN A 617 22.24 7.55 -20.48
CA ASN A 617 23.13 8.63 -20.88
C ASN A 617 23.91 8.33 -22.18
N SER A 618 24.14 7.04 -22.47
CA SER A 618 24.86 6.62 -23.70
C SER A 618 23.97 6.54 -24.93
N HIS A 619 22.62 6.50 -24.74
CA HIS A 619 21.71 6.32 -25.87
C HIS A 619 20.88 7.55 -26.18
N ASN A 620 20.50 7.68 -27.45
CA ASN A 620 19.63 8.74 -27.94
C ASN A 620 18.51 8.15 -28.81
N ILE A 621 17.39 8.84 -28.90
CA ILE A 621 16.33 8.54 -29.86
C ILE A 621 16.37 9.57 -31.00
N ILE A 622 16.56 9.09 -32.22
CA ILE A 622 16.47 9.88 -33.43
C ILE A 622 15.12 9.63 -34.09
N MET A 623 14.45 10.69 -34.48
CA MET A 623 13.12 10.69 -35.11
C MET A 623 13.17 11.43 -36.42
N CYS A 624 12.45 10.91 -37.43
CA CYS A 624 12.33 11.53 -38.75
C CYS A 624 10.85 11.67 -39.12
N THR A 625 10.51 12.81 -39.76
CA THR A 625 9.17 13.07 -40.27
C THR A 625 9.11 12.86 -41.79
N LYS A 626 7.90 12.71 -42.34
CA LYS A 626 7.68 12.57 -43.78
C LYS A 626 8.20 13.75 -44.61
N LYS A 627 8.14 14.96 -44.04
CA LYS A 627 8.69 16.18 -44.71
C LYS A 627 10.20 16.37 -44.49
N GLY A 628 10.91 15.36 -43.98
CA GLY A 628 12.34 15.34 -43.88
C GLY A 628 12.92 16.17 -42.74
N ILE A 629 12.17 16.39 -41.69
CA ILE A 629 12.66 16.95 -40.44
C ILE A 629 13.22 15.83 -39.57
N ILE A 630 14.40 16.06 -38.99
CA ILE A 630 15.06 15.12 -38.08
C ILE A 630 15.27 15.74 -36.72
N LYS A 631 15.12 14.91 -35.66
CA LYS A 631 15.33 15.32 -34.28
C LYS A 631 16.06 14.24 -33.51
N LYS A 632 16.96 14.64 -32.60
CA LYS A 632 17.63 13.77 -31.63
C LYS A 632 17.28 14.21 -30.23
N THR A 633 16.95 13.26 -29.36
CA THR A 633 16.61 13.48 -27.95
C THR A 633 17.30 12.41 -27.12
N THR A 634 17.88 12.74 -25.95
CA THR A 634 18.51 11.77 -25.06
C THR A 634 17.47 10.76 -24.54
N LEU A 635 17.87 9.51 -24.37
CA LEU A 635 17.00 8.45 -23.86
C LEU A 635 16.52 8.76 -22.43
N GLU A 636 17.33 9.45 -21.60
CA GLU A 636 16.95 9.92 -20.27
C GLU A 636 15.63 10.73 -20.29
N ALA A 637 15.38 11.51 -21.33
CA ALA A 637 14.15 12.26 -21.45
C ALA A 637 12.87 11.38 -21.48
N TYR A 638 13.03 10.07 -21.70
CA TYR A 638 11.97 9.06 -21.75
C TYR A 638 12.01 8.07 -20.56
N SER A 639 12.88 8.28 -19.57
CA SER A 639 13.09 7.35 -18.45
C SER A 639 11.93 7.27 -17.46
N ARG A 640 10.96 8.20 -17.52
CA ARG A 640 9.83 8.28 -16.60
C ARG A 640 8.51 7.99 -17.33
N PRO A 641 8.06 6.73 -17.36
CA PRO A 641 6.79 6.33 -17.99
C PRO A 641 5.59 7.09 -17.40
N ARG A 642 4.64 7.44 -18.28
CA ARG A 642 3.36 8.05 -17.90
C ARG A 642 2.22 7.40 -18.69
N THR A 643 1.14 7.03 -18.01
CA THR A 643 -0.03 6.37 -18.63
C THR A 643 -0.66 7.17 -19.78
N ASN A 644 -0.67 8.50 -19.65
CA ASN A 644 -1.23 9.39 -20.67
C ASN A 644 -0.22 9.72 -21.80
N GLY A 645 0.95 9.08 -21.85
CA GLY A 645 2.00 9.39 -22.80
C GLY A 645 2.61 10.78 -22.62
N ILE A 646 3.66 11.07 -23.38
CA ILE A 646 4.32 12.38 -23.41
C ILE A 646 4.50 12.87 -24.84
N ASN A 647 4.72 14.16 -25.01
CA ASN A 647 5.15 14.72 -26.29
C ASN A 647 6.61 14.32 -26.57
N ALA A 648 6.87 13.69 -27.70
CA ALA A 648 8.19 13.27 -28.14
C ALA A 648 8.79 14.25 -29.17
N ILE A 649 7.97 14.79 -30.07
CA ILE A 649 8.32 15.78 -31.07
C ILE A 649 7.10 16.65 -31.38
N THR A 650 7.28 17.93 -31.55
CA THR A 650 6.22 18.82 -32.05
C THR A 650 6.17 18.72 -33.57
N ILE A 651 5.14 18.06 -34.10
CA ILE A 651 4.90 17.91 -35.53
C ILE A 651 4.40 19.23 -36.11
N ARG A 652 4.91 19.62 -37.28
CA ARG A 652 4.49 20.80 -38.02
C ARG A 652 3.18 20.51 -38.76
N GLU A 653 2.40 21.54 -39.04
CA GLU A 653 1.17 21.40 -39.78
C GLU A 653 1.36 20.70 -41.14
N GLY A 654 0.58 19.66 -41.38
CA GLY A 654 0.64 18.83 -42.59
C GLY A 654 1.89 17.94 -42.67
N ASP A 655 2.59 17.66 -41.54
CA ASP A 655 3.68 16.68 -41.48
C ASP A 655 3.27 15.53 -40.55
N GLU A 656 3.97 14.44 -40.56
CA GLU A 656 3.71 13.25 -39.75
C GLU A 656 5.07 12.65 -39.31
N LEU A 657 5.10 12.05 -38.11
CA LEU A 657 6.22 11.21 -37.72
C LEU A 657 6.25 9.96 -38.59
N LEU A 658 7.38 9.66 -39.15
CA LEU A 658 7.58 8.48 -40.00
C LEU A 658 8.25 7.36 -39.20
N GLU A 659 9.34 7.65 -38.52
CA GLU A 659 10.19 6.63 -37.89
C GLU A 659 10.94 7.19 -36.66
N ALA A 660 11.22 6.32 -35.71
CA ALA A 660 12.09 6.57 -34.57
C ALA A 660 13.09 5.42 -34.43
N LYS A 661 14.33 5.71 -34.09
CA LYS A 661 15.42 4.72 -33.91
C LYS A 661 16.21 5.06 -32.64
N LEU A 662 16.67 4.01 -31.94
CA LEU A 662 17.63 4.11 -30.86
C LEU A 662 19.05 4.20 -31.43
N THR A 663 19.89 5.08 -30.89
CA THR A 663 21.29 5.25 -31.30
C THR A 663 22.20 5.40 -30.09
N ASN A 664 23.46 5.01 -30.24
CA ASN A 664 24.49 5.08 -29.19
C ASN A 664 25.37 6.34 -29.26
N GLY A 665 25.00 7.32 -30.08
CA GLY A 665 25.79 8.57 -30.27
C GLY A 665 26.87 8.48 -31.35
N ASN A 666 27.15 7.28 -31.87
CA ASN A 666 28.19 7.03 -32.84
C ASN A 666 27.67 6.48 -34.19
N CYS A 667 26.40 6.70 -34.48
CA CYS A 667 25.77 6.16 -35.68
C CYS A 667 25.85 7.12 -36.89
N GLU A 668 25.77 6.55 -38.06
CA GLU A 668 25.48 7.28 -39.29
C GLU A 668 24.01 7.16 -39.66
N VAL A 669 23.44 8.27 -40.07
CA VAL A 669 22.01 8.37 -40.40
C VAL A 669 21.85 8.43 -41.92
N ILE A 670 20.99 7.60 -42.44
CA ILE A 670 20.62 7.57 -43.86
C ILE A 670 19.12 7.83 -43.98
N ILE A 671 18.75 8.85 -44.75
CA ILE A 671 17.33 9.19 -44.99
C ILE A 671 17.08 9.04 -46.49
N ALA A 672 16.12 8.20 -46.85
CA ALA A 672 15.71 7.99 -48.22
C ALA A 672 14.34 8.61 -48.53
N LYS A 673 14.21 9.10 -49.75
CA LYS A 673 12.97 9.71 -50.21
C LYS A 673 12.40 8.98 -51.42
N LYS A 674 11.13 9.13 -51.64
CA LYS A 674 10.30 8.47 -52.66
C LYS A 674 10.87 8.60 -54.06
N SER A 675 11.47 9.77 -54.36
CA SER A 675 12.15 10.04 -55.65
C SER A 675 13.42 9.23 -55.90
N GLY A 676 13.79 8.24 -55.06
CA GLY A 676 14.92 7.35 -55.24
C GLY A 676 16.28 7.95 -54.87
N LYS A 677 16.31 8.99 -54.01
CA LYS A 677 17.54 9.56 -53.50
C LYS A 677 17.66 9.37 -51.98
N ALA A 678 18.90 9.22 -51.50
CA ALA A 678 19.18 9.13 -50.08
C ALA A 678 20.33 10.05 -49.68
N ILE A 679 20.29 10.56 -48.46
CA ILE A 679 21.35 11.35 -47.85
C ILE A 679 21.95 10.57 -46.69
N ARG A 680 23.30 10.56 -46.58
CA ARG A 680 24.04 9.95 -45.46
C ARG A 680 24.82 11.05 -44.73
N PHE A 681 24.71 11.08 -43.39
CA PHE A 681 25.47 12.01 -42.57
C PHE A 681 25.62 11.45 -41.13
N ASN A 682 26.66 11.94 -40.43
CA ASN A 682 26.87 11.52 -39.04
C ASN A 682 25.83 12.12 -38.10
N GLU A 683 25.32 11.32 -37.14
CA GLU A 683 24.30 11.76 -36.16
C GLU A 683 24.77 12.93 -35.30
N SER A 684 26.08 13.16 -35.11
CA SER A 684 26.64 14.30 -34.40
C SER A 684 26.22 15.66 -34.99
N LEU A 685 25.88 15.70 -36.29
CA LEU A 685 25.33 16.88 -36.94
C LEU A 685 23.92 17.23 -36.50
N VAL A 686 23.25 16.34 -35.75
CA VAL A 686 21.95 16.59 -35.10
C VAL A 686 22.19 16.73 -33.60
N ARG A 687 22.17 17.95 -33.09
CA ARG A 687 22.32 18.20 -31.66
C ARG A 687 21.17 17.60 -30.88
N PRO A 688 21.36 17.10 -29.66
CA PRO A 688 20.28 16.71 -28.78
C PRO A 688 19.34 17.90 -28.50
N MET A 689 18.03 17.66 -28.49
CA MET A 689 17.00 18.68 -28.32
C MET A 689 15.94 18.17 -27.32
N GLY A 690 15.32 19.09 -26.58
CA GLY A 690 14.21 18.75 -25.67
C GLY A 690 12.99 18.19 -26.42
N ARG A 691 12.15 17.44 -25.72
CA ARG A 691 10.99 16.71 -26.28
C ARG A 691 10.03 17.59 -27.09
N ASN A 692 9.82 18.84 -26.68
CA ASN A 692 8.89 19.78 -27.33
C ASN A 692 9.47 20.50 -28.56
N ALA A 693 10.70 20.21 -28.99
CA ALA A 693 11.28 20.79 -30.17
C ALA A 693 10.70 20.14 -31.46
N SER A 694 10.59 20.89 -32.53
CA SER A 694 10.15 20.40 -33.85
C SER A 694 11.26 19.70 -34.66
N GLY A 695 12.52 19.82 -34.23
CA GLY A 695 13.65 19.28 -34.99
C GLY A 695 14.24 20.24 -36.00
N VAL A 696 15.16 19.72 -36.83
CA VAL A 696 15.91 20.43 -37.86
C VAL A 696 15.80 19.73 -39.20
N LYS A 697 16.11 20.40 -40.29
CA LYS A 697 16.04 19.83 -41.62
C LYS A 697 17.07 18.73 -41.80
N GLY A 698 16.63 17.50 -42.09
CA GLY A 698 17.44 16.31 -42.35
C GLY A 698 17.78 16.17 -43.84
N ILE A 699 16.79 16.27 -44.71
CA ILE A 699 16.91 16.17 -46.17
C ILE A 699 16.05 17.22 -46.86
N THR A 700 16.42 17.63 -48.06
CA THR A 700 15.60 18.51 -48.91
C THR A 700 14.80 17.67 -49.87
N LEU A 701 13.48 17.81 -49.89
CA LEU A 701 12.56 17.21 -50.85
C LEU A 701 12.62 17.94 -52.20
N GLU A 702 12.33 17.26 -53.28
CA GLU A 702 12.40 17.82 -54.64
C GLU A 702 11.13 18.51 -55.08
N SER A 703 10.00 18.08 -54.55
CA SER A 703 8.69 18.66 -54.83
C SER A 703 7.76 18.43 -53.62
N ASP A 704 6.58 19.04 -53.60
CA ASP A 704 5.56 18.83 -52.57
C ASP A 704 4.99 17.41 -52.57
N LYS A 705 5.17 16.64 -53.67
CA LYS A 705 4.76 15.25 -53.78
C LYS A 705 5.85 14.27 -53.36
N ASP A 706 7.07 14.74 -53.12
CA ASP A 706 8.20 13.95 -52.63
C ASP A 706 8.12 13.83 -51.11
N GLU A 707 8.37 12.67 -50.60
CA GLU A 707 8.32 12.38 -49.18
C GLU A 707 9.45 11.45 -48.74
N VAL A 708 9.82 11.51 -47.47
CA VAL A 708 10.72 10.53 -46.87
C VAL A 708 9.99 9.22 -46.70
N ILE A 709 10.63 8.11 -47.11
CA ILE A 709 10.08 6.76 -47.06
C ILE A 709 10.70 5.87 -45.97
N GLY A 710 11.81 6.29 -45.37
CA GLY A 710 12.48 5.58 -44.30
C GLY A 710 13.76 6.24 -43.86
N MET A 711 14.18 5.91 -42.65
CA MET A 711 15.42 6.35 -42.04
C MET A 711 16.16 5.13 -41.47
N LEU A 712 17.45 5.02 -41.74
CA LEU A 712 18.34 4.02 -41.18
C LEU A 712 19.35 4.68 -40.23
N THR A 713 19.75 3.93 -39.23
CA THR A 713 20.88 4.24 -38.38
C THR A 713 21.83 3.06 -38.43
N VAL A 714 23.10 3.30 -38.75
CA VAL A 714 24.14 2.28 -38.86
C VAL A 714 25.26 2.68 -37.93
N ASP A 715 25.67 1.74 -37.09
CA ASP A 715 26.79 1.96 -36.17
C ASP A 715 28.11 2.05 -37.01
N LYS A 716 29.01 2.91 -36.58
CA LYS A 716 30.30 3.03 -37.26
C LYS A 716 31.13 1.76 -37.28
N ASP A 717 30.97 0.94 -36.24
CA ASP A 717 31.71 -0.32 -36.11
C ASP A 717 31.24 -1.39 -37.11
N THR A 718 30.02 -1.24 -37.64
CA THR A 718 29.41 -2.17 -38.60
C THR A 718 29.36 -1.62 -40.05
N LEU A 719 29.91 -0.42 -40.30
CA LEU A 719 29.83 0.24 -41.62
C LEU A 719 30.40 -0.58 -42.75
N ASP A 720 31.52 -1.28 -42.54
CA ASP A 720 32.23 -2.06 -43.55
C ASP A 720 31.49 -3.31 -44.02
N THR A 721 30.58 -3.82 -43.17
CA THR A 721 29.73 -4.99 -43.43
C THR A 721 28.30 -4.65 -43.77
N ALA A 722 27.86 -3.43 -43.42
CA ALA A 722 26.49 -3.00 -43.60
C ALA A 722 26.13 -2.81 -45.08
N THR A 723 25.00 -3.37 -45.46
CA THR A 723 24.43 -3.20 -46.77
C THR A 723 23.04 -2.59 -46.74
N VAL A 724 22.76 -1.70 -47.66
CA VAL A 724 21.45 -1.03 -47.78
C VAL A 724 20.62 -1.74 -48.84
N LEU A 725 19.50 -2.31 -48.41
CA LEU A 725 18.49 -2.83 -49.27
C LEU A 725 17.49 -1.72 -49.60
N VAL A 726 17.19 -1.54 -50.86
CA VAL A 726 16.13 -0.66 -51.33
C VAL A 726 15.12 -1.45 -52.17
N VAL A 727 13.83 -1.16 -51.98
CA VAL A 727 12.72 -1.85 -52.64
C VAL A 727 11.77 -0.81 -53.20
N SER A 728 11.34 -1.04 -54.46
CA SER A 728 10.40 -0.18 -55.16
C SER A 728 9.01 -0.76 -55.24
N GLU A 729 8.03 0.08 -55.50
CA GLU A 729 6.60 -0.21 -55.57
C GLU A 729 6.25 -1.42 -56.44
N LYS A 730 6.92 -1.57 -57.59
CA LYS A 730 6.65 -2.64 -58.54
C LYS A 730 7.53 -3.88 -58.38
N GLY A 731 8.09 -4.08 -57.15
CA GLY A 731 8.80 -5.30 -56.80
C GLY A 731 10.25 -5.39 -57.28
N TYR A 732 10.85 -4.29 -57.67
CA TYR A 732 12.28 -4.23 -57.96
C TYR A 732 13.02 -3.81 -56.68
N GLY A 733 14.17 -4.39 -56.46
CA GLY A 733 15.00 -4.02 -55.33
C GLY A 733 16.46 -4.41 -55.57
N LYS A 734 17.30 -3.93 -54.71
CA LYS A 734 18.73 -4.25 -54.74
C LYS A 734 19.35 -3.99 -53.40
N ARG A 735 20.50 -4.61 -53.22
CA ARG A 735 21.39 -4.43 -52.11
C ARG A 735 22.66 -3.69 -52.55
N SER A 736 23.10 -2.70 -51.81
CA SER A 736 24.32 -1.92 -52.07
C SER A 736 25.12 -1.80 -50.79
N TYR A 737 26.46 -1.87 -50.87
CA TYR A 737 27.34 -1.55 -49.74
C TYR A 737 27.22 -0.07 -49.37
N LEU A 738 27.45 0.25 -48.11
CA LEU A 738 27.65 1.63 -47.66
C LEU A 738 29.09 2.09 -47.96
N VAL A 739 30.04 1.19 -47.73
CA VAL A 739 31.44 1.34 -48.00
C VAL A 739 31.83 0.12 -48.85
N ASP A 740 32.45 0.32 -50.01
CA ASP A 740 32.88 -0.80 -50.85
C ASP A 740 33.97 -1.61 -50.13
N PRO A 741 33.78 -2.94 -49.95
CA PRO A 741 34.70 -3.75 -49.18
C PRO A 741 36.10 -3.88 -49.82
N GLU A 742 36.20 -3.76 -51.17
CA GLU A 742 37.44 -3.90 -51.90
C GLU A 742 38.19 -2.57 -51.99
N THR A 743 37.50 -1.49 -52.41
CA THR A 743 38.12 -0.18 -52.62
C THR A 743 38.16 0.68 -51.35
N LYS A 744 37.40 0.33 -50.32
CA LYS A 744 37.20 1.14 -49.11
C LYS A 744 36.65 2.56 -49.38
N GLU A 745 36.06 2.77 -50.55
CA GLU A 745 35.42 4.02 -50.92
C GLU A 745 33.94 4.04 -50.46
N ASP A 746 33.44 5.21 -50.04
CA ASP A 746 32.06 5.45 -49.68
C ASP A 746 31.13 5.37 -50.90
N GLU A 747 30.40 4.29 -51.12
CA GLU A 747 29.37 4.20 -52.15
C GLU A 747 28.25 5.24 -51.88
N TYR A 748 27.91 5.47 -50.64
CA TYR A 748 27.09 6.60 -50.18
C TYR A 748 27.98 7.63 -49.49
N ARG A 749 28.41 8.66 -50.20
CA ARG A 749 29.27 9.68 -49.61
C ARG A 749 28.64 10.33 -48.39
N VAL A 750 29.41 10.52 -47.34
CA VAL A 750 29.00 11.28 -46.15
C VAL A 750 28.91 12.77 -46.52
N THR A 751 27.79 13.39 -46.19
CA THR A 751 27.51 14.81 -46.47
C THR A 751 27.01 15.56 -45.24
N GLY A 752 26.88 16.88 -45.36
CA GLY A 752 26.14 17.66 -44.35
C GLY A 752 24.65 17.39 -44.45
N ARG A 753 23.92 17.43 -43.28
CA ARG A 753 22.48 17.29 -43.28
C ARG A 753 21.74 18.37 -44.06
N GLY A 754 20.53 18.09 -44.55
CA GLY A 754 19.70 19.04 -45.26
C GLY A 754 19.98 19.16 -46.77
N GLY A 755 20.92 18.36 -47.31
CA GLY A 755 21.19 18.27 -48.73
C GLY A 755 20.08 17.55 -49.54
N LYS A 756 20.20 17.52 -50.87
CA LYS A 756 19.25 16.83 -51.78
C LYS A 756 19.42 15.30 -51.82
N GLY A 757 20.57 14.80 -51.34
CA GLY A 757 20.93 13.37 -51.36
C GLY A 757 21.50 12.91 -52.69
N VAL A 758 22.00 11.67 -52.70
CA VAL A 758 22.54 10.98 -53.88
C VAL A 758 21.53 9.92 -54.35
N LYS A 759 21.63 9.51 -55.64
CA LYS A 759 20.73 8.50 -56.18
C LYS A 759 21.00 7.15 -55.51
N THR A 760 19.95 6.51 -54.98
CA THR A 760 19.97 5.19 -54.33
C THR A 760 19.26 4.12 -55.17
N LEU A 761 18.28 4.51 -55.98
CA LEU A 761 17.59 3.67 -56.92
C LEU A 761 17.31 4.51 -58.20
N ASN A 762 17.42 3.93 -59.35
CA ASN A 762 16.98 4.58 -60.58
C ASN A 762 15.48 4.35 -60.75
N VAL A 763 14.70 5.31 -60.31
CA VAL A 763 13.24 5.31 -60.38
C VAL A 763 12.82 5.56 -61.84
N THR A 764 12.03 4.65 -62.39
CA THR A 764 11.51 4.67 -63.74
C THR A 764 10.07 4.17 -63.75
N GLU A 765 9.30 4.31 -64.83
CA GLU A 765 7.98 3.73 -64.97
C GLU A 765 7.94 2.20 -64.72
N LYS A 766 9.06 1.51 -64.98
CA LYS A 766 9.19 0.07 -64.79
C LYS A 766 9.38 -0.31 -63.30
N THR A 767 10.09 0.49 -62.54
CA THR A 767 10.33 0.21 -61.10
C THR A 767 9.24 0.75 -60.19
N GLY A 768 8.58 1.83 -60.61
CA GLY A 768 7.74 2.61 -59.70
C GLY A 768 8.60 3.37 -58.66
N ASP A 769 7.95 4.05 -57.75
CA ASP A 769 8.56 4.85 -56.69
C ASP A 769 9.33 4.00 -55.68
N LEU A 770 10.30 4.56 -54.95
CA LEU A 770 10.96 3.90 -53.83
C LEU A 770 10.01 3.85 -52.62
N ILE A 771 9.84 2.66 -52.02
CA ILE A 771 8.90 2.47 -50.91
C ILE A 771 9.56 2.02 -49.64
N ALA A 772 10.71 1.35 -49.69
CA ALA A 772 11.40 0.87 -48.51
C ALA A 772 12.92 0.99 -48.62
N ILE A 773 13.56 1.29 -47.50
CA ILE A 773 14.99 1.21 -47.30
C ILE A 773 15.23 0.47 -45.97
N LYS A 774 16.11 -0.55 -45.98
CA LYS A 774 16.47 -1.36 -44.82
C LYS A 774 17.97 -1.58 -44.74
N ASN A 775 18.52 -1.66 -43.55
CA ASN A 775 19.86 -2.16 -43.31
C ASN A 775 19.77 -3.69 -43.21
N VAL A 776 20.61 -4.41 -43.93
CA VAL A 776 20.58 -5.88 -44.02
C VAL A 776 21.99 -6.46 -44.06
N SER A 777 22.14 -7.64 -43.48
CA SER A 777 23.34 -8.47 -43.51
C SER A 777 23.10 -9.77 -44.31
N ASP A 778 24.12 -10.55 -44.57
CA ASP A 778 24.01 -11.85 -45.26
C ASP A 778 23.25 -12.90 -44.40
N GLU A 779 23.23 -12.72 -43.09
CA GLU A 779 22.57 -13.59 -42.13
C GLU A 779 21.06 -13.30 -41.99
N ASP A 780 20.57 -12.24 -42.60
CA ASP A 780 19.17 -11.83 -42.53
C ASP A 780 18.25 -12.55 -43.53
N GLY A 781 17.02 -12.76 -43.10
CA GLY A 781 15.91 -13.09 -43.97
C GLY A 781 15.14 -11.83 -44.39
N LEU A 782 14.59 -11.83 -45.58
CA LEU A 782 13.75 -10.77 -46.08
C LEU A 782 12.33 -11.29 -46.29
N MET A 783 11.34 -10.56 -45.75
CA MET A 783 9.94 -10.81 -45.98
C MET A 783 9.33 -9.63 -46.72
N ILE A 784 8.76 -9.87 -47.89
CA ILE A 784 8.10 -8.87 -48.74
C ILE A 784 6.61 -9.21 -48.82
N ILE A 785 5.77 -8.23 -48.53
CA ILE A 785 4.32 -8.38 -48.50
C ILE A 785 3.70 -7.38 -49.47
N ASN A 786 2.85 -7.82 -50.36
CA ASN A 786 2.11 -6.93 -51.25
C ASN A 786 0.72 -6.53 -50.70
N LYS A 787 0.07 -5.54 -51.29
CA LYS A 787 -1.24 -5.05 -50.87
C LYS A 787 -2.35 -6.10 -50.92
N SER A 788 -2.22 -7.12 -51.80
CA SER A 788 -3.13 -8.25 -51.86
C SER A 788 -2.88 -9.34 -50.79
N GLY A 789 -1.90 -9.16 -49.90
CA GLY A 789 -1.57 -10.11 -48.82
C GLY A 789 -0.69 -11.27 -49.22
N LEU A 790 -0.11 -11.27 -50.45
CA LEU A 790 0.81 -12.30 -50.88
C LEU A 790 2.20 -12.01 -50.27
N THR A 791 2.73 -12.99 -49.58
CA THR A 791 4.01 -12.87 -48.84
C THR A 791 5.07 -13.76 -49.50
N ILE A 792 6.26 -13.21 -49.71
CA ILE A 792 7.45 -13.97 -50.11
C ILE A 792 8.52 -13.84 -49.02
N ARG A 793 9.18 -14.95 -48.69
CA ARG A 793 10.34 -14.99 -47.79
C ARG A 793 11.56 -15.42 -48.62
N MET A 794 12.66 -14.69 -48.50
CA MET A 794 13.92 -15.00 -49.15
C MET A 794 15.11 -14.67 -48.22
N ARG A 795 16.23 -15.31 -48.41
CA ARG A 795 17.47 -14.94 -47.72
C ARG A 795 18.12 -13.75 -48.42
N VAL A 796 18.73 -12.88 -47.62
CA VAL A 796 19.45 -11.69 -48.14
C VAL A 796 20.72 -12.07 -48.89
N ASP A 797 21.41 -13.14 -48.53
CA ASP A 797 22.57 -13.70 -49.22
C ASP A 797 22.29 -14.07 -50.70
N ALA A 798 21.07 -14.44 -51.01
CA ALA A 798 20.63 -14.70 -52.39
C ALA A 798 20.57 -13.44 -53.27
N LEU A 799 20.65 -12.25 -52.67
CA LEU A 799 20.66 -10.97 -53.39
C LEU A 799 22.10 -10.46 -53.60
N ARG A 800 22.55 -10.48 -54.81
CA ARG A 800 23.86 -9.90 -55.14
C ARG A 800 23.87 -8.41 -54.86
N THR A 801 25.01 -7.93 -54.40
CA THR A 801 25.26 -6.49 -54.25
C THR A 801 25.44 -5.77 -55.58
N MET A 802 24.94 -4.56 -55.71
CA MET A 802 24.95 -3.73 -56.92
C MET A 802 25.24 -2.27 -56.57
N GLY A 803 25.82 -1.53 -57.48
CA GLY A 803 26.05 -0.12 -57.36
C GLY A 803 24.74 0.68 -57.14
N ARG A 804 24.82 1.74 -56.36
CA ARG A 804 23.66 2.54 -55.84
C ARG A 804 22.79 3.17 -56.94
N ALA A 805 23.30 3.41 -58.13
CA ALA A 805 22.57 4.10 -59.21
C ALA A 805 21.83 3.17 -60.19
N THR A 806 21.84 1.85 -59.96
CA THR A 806 21.19 0.85 -60.82
C THR A 806 19.66 0.77 -60.54
N GLN A 807 18.92 0.10 -61.45
CA GLN A 807 17.50 -0.16 -61.31
C GLN A 807 17.17 -1.32 -60.35
N GLY A 808 18.15 -2.13 -59.98
CA GLY A 808 17.95 -3.36 -59.18
C GLY A 808 17.43 -4.54 -60.03
N VAL A 809 17.11 -5.64 -59.31
CA VAL A 809 16.55 -6.87 -59.87
C VAL A 809 15.10 -7.03 -59.37
N ARG A 810 14.32 -7.86 -60.03
CA ARG A 810 12.96 -8.18 -59.60
C ARG A 810 13.03 -9.15 -58.42
N LEU A 811 12.52 -8.74 -57.29
CA LEU A 811 12.47 -9.52 -56.03
C LEU A 811 11.23 -10.39 -55.97
N ILE A 812 10.09 -9.86 -56.47
CA ILE A 812 8.80 -10.53 -56.46
C ILE A 812 8.08 -10.23 -57.77
N ASN A 813 7.35 -11.21 -58.33
CA ASN A 813 6.45 -11.03 -59.44
C ASN A 813 5.08 -10.61 -58.90
N ILE A 814 4.74 -9.36 -59.14
CA ILE A 814 3.41 -8.81 -58.77
C ILE A 814 2.61 -8.52 -60.01
N LYS A 815 1.28 -8.61 -59.95
CA LYS A 815 0.36 -8.26 -61.05
C LYS A 815 0.39 -6.74 -61.25
N ASP A 816 0.10 -6.26 -62.45
CA ASP A 816 0.16 -4.82 -62.81
C ASP A 816 -0.78 -3.94 -61.94
N SER A 817 -1.79 -4.52 -61.32
CA SER A 817 -2.73 -3.82 -60.42
C SER A 817 -2.35 -3.86 -58.95
N ASP A 818 -1.22 -4.50 -58.59
CA ASP A 818 -0.81 -4.69 -57.20
C ASP A 818 0.52 -3.93 -56.91
N ALA A 819 0.78 -3.69 -55.67
CA ALA A 819 1.97 -2.96 -55.22
C ALA A 819 2.50 -3.60 -53.91
N ILE A 820 3.81 -3.44 -53.65
CA ILE A 820 4.37 -3.86 -52.38
C ILE A 820 3.79 -2.98 -51.25
N ALA A 821 3.35 -3.61 -50.17
CA ALA A 821 2.81 -2.94 -49.00
C ALA A 821 3.88 -2.74 -47.92
N SER A 822 4.68 -3.77 -47.63
CA SER A 822 5.69 -3.72 -46.56
C SER A 822 6.87 -4.64 -46.83
N VAL A 823 8.05 -4.28 -46.28
CA VAL A 823 9.28 -5.05 -46.31
C VAL A 823 9.85 -5.15 -44.93
N ALA A 824 9.95 -6.36 -44.40
CA ALA A 824 10.50 -6.66 -43.08
C ALA A 824 11.78 -7.47 -43.15
N VAL A 825 12.72 -7.19 -42.28
CA VAL A 825 13.95 -7.97 -42.10
C VAL A 825 13.73 -8.92 -40.93
N VAL A 826 14.00 -10.20 -41.10
CA VAL A 826 13.81 -11.25 -40.13
C VAL A 826 15.13 -11.98 -39.90
N PRO A 827 15.61 -12.19 -38.67
CA PRO A 827 16.82 -12.98 -38.44
C PRO A 827 16.65 -14.39 -38.97
N VAL A 828 17.70 -14.93 -39.60
CA VAL A 828 17.79 -16.36 -39.94
C VAL A 828 18.51 -17.05 -38.78
N GLU A 829 17.84 -17.97 -38.09
CA GLU A 829 18.49 -18.82 -37.10
C GLU A 829 19.39 -19.84 -37.85
N GLU A 830 20.66 -19.96 -37.45
CA GLU A 830 21.55 -20.99 -37.94
C GLU A 830 21.09 -22.36 -37.44
N GLU A 831 20.88 -23.31 -38.36
CA GLU A 831 20.70 -24.72 -38.01
C GLU A 831 22.05 -25.24 -37.49
N GLU A 832 22.16 -25.58 -36.24
CA GLU A 832 23.25 -26.44 -35.77
C GLU A 832 23.12 -27.80 -36.48
N GLU A 833 24.08 -28.09 -37.35
CA GLU A 833 24.27 -29.44 -37.93
C GLU A 833 24.64 -30.39 -36.79
N GLU A 834 23.67 -31.15 -36.25
CA GLU A 834 23.99 -32.38 -35.57
C GLU A 834 24.54 -33.37 -36.57
N ILE A 835 25.86 -33.49 -36.60
CA ILE A 835 26.57 -34.58 -37.31
C ILE A 835 26.13 -35.86 -36.60
N SER A 836 25.27 -36.61 -37.28
CA SER A 836 24.99 -38.01 -36.90
C SER A 836 26.18 -38.89 -37.31
N GLU A 837 27.14 -39.07 -36.45
CA GLU A 837 28.00 -40.27 -36.47
C GLU A 837 27.21 -41.43 -35.87
N ASN A 838 26.61 -42.24 -36.74
CA ASN A 838 26.50 -43.68 -36.56
C ASN A 838 25.79 -44.33 -37.75
N ALA A 839 26.59 -44.70 -38.75
CA ALA A 839 26.24 -45.72 -39.71
C ALA A 839 27.46 -46.62 -39.87
N GLU A 840 27.39 -47.77 -39.22
CA GLU A 840 27.93 -49.05 -39.78
C GLU A 840 27.81 -50.13 -38.70
N ALA A 841 26.88 -51.02 -38.91
CA ALA A 841 27.14 -52.47 -38.87
C ALA A 841 25.78 -53.22 -38.97
N GLY A 842 25.66 -53.83 -40.14
CA GLY A 842 24.54 -54.66 -40.51
C GLY A 842 24.39 -55.96 -39.71
N VAL A 843 23.26 -56.54 -39.87
CA VAL A 843 23.06 -57.92 -40.31
C VAL A 843 21.57 -58.21 -40.33
N VAL A 844 21.12 -58.74 -41.44
CA VAL A 844 19.88 -59.37 -41.85
C VAL A 844 19.49 -60.52 -40.89
N THR A 845 18.20 -60.58 -40.54
CA THR A 845 17.43 -61.84 -40.61
C THR A 845 15.93 -61.56 -40.52
N ASP A 846 15.28 -62.12 -41.55
CA ASP A 846 13.83 -62.35 -41.66
C ASP A 846 13.32 -63.26 -40.49
N ILE A 847 12.03 -63.18 -40.22
CA ILE A 847 10.99 -64.23 -40.26
C ILE A 847 9.71 -63.82 -39.51
N ASN A 848 8.66 -63.73 -40.28
CA ASN A 848 7.26 -64.18 -40.16
C ASN A 848 6.47 -64.16 -38.83
N SER A 849 5.32 -63.60 -39.03
CA SER A 849 3.94 -64.12 -38.91
C SER A 849 3.36 -64.36 -37.52
N SER A 850 2.18 -63.87 -37.42
CA SER A 850 0.90 -64.49 -36.97
C SER A 850 0.37 -64.02 -35.60
N GLU A 851 -0.85 -63.63 -35.78
CA GLU A 851 -2.08 -63.93 -35.08
C GLU A 851 -2.57 -63.04 -33.96
N LEU A 852 -3.69 -62.37 -34.31
CA LEU A 852 -4.76 -61.96 -33.42
C LEU A 852 -5.41 -63.16 -32.68
N PRO A 853 -6.09 -63.01 -31.60
CA PRO A 853 -7.56 -63.08 -31.71
C PRO A 853 -8.37 -62.02 -30.99
N GLU A 854 -9.47 -61.70 -31.65
CA GLU A 854 -10.74 -61.19 -31.15
C GLU A 854 -11.39 -62.12 -30.13
N ASN A 855 -12.17 -61.56 -29.22
CA ASN A 855 -13.55 -61.91 -28.85
C ASN A 855 -13.96 -61.08 -27.64
N ASP A 856 -14.96 -60.26 -27.72
CA ASP A 856 -16.44 -60.42 -27.76
C ASP A 856 -17.05 -60.71 -26.37
N ASP A 857 -18.16 -59.96 -26.22
CA ASP A 857 -19.36 -60.22 -25.39
C ASP A 857 -19.32 -59.74 -23.92
N ALA A 858 -20.18 -59.00 -23.43
CA ALA A 858 -21.61 -58.68 -23.59
C ALA A 858 -22.19 -58.26 -22.22
N VAL A 859 -22.94 -57.23 -22.22
CA VAL A 859 -24.24 -56.96 -21.57
C VAL A 859 -24.47 -57.39 -20.10
N ALA A 860 -24.84 -56.40 -19.27
CA ALA A 860 -26.19 -56.37 -18.66
C ALA A 860 -26.35 -55.17 -17.68
N ASP A 861 -27.45 -54.46 -17.89
CA ASP A 861 -28.26 -53.58 -17.06
C ASP A 861 -28.31 -53.98 -15.57
N ASP A 862 -28.39 -52.99 -14.69
CA ASP A 862 -29.57 -52.89 -13.81
C ASP A 862 -29.75 -51.47 -13.19
N GLU A 863 -30.93 -50.94 -13.40
CA GLU A 863 -31.55 -49.84 -12.70
C GLU A 863 -31.77 -50.11 -11.20
N ASN A 864 -31.78 -49.01 -10.46
CA ASN A 864 -32.65 -48.65 -9.31
C ASN A 864 -31.96 -47.58 -8.49
N GLY A 865 -32.33 -46.34 -8.42
CA GLY A 865 -33.64 -45.76 -8.12
C GLY A 865 -33.96 -45.90 -6.62
N ILE A 866 -33.77 -44.78 -5.88
CA ILE A 866 -34.66 -44.37 -4.77
C ILE A 866 -34.30 -42.92 -4.34
N THR A 867 -35.33 -42.14 -4.39
CA THR A 867 -35.55 -40.76 -3.95
C THR A 867 -35.70 -40.61 -2.44
N ILE A 868 -35.62 -39.34 -1.98
CA ILE A 868 -36.26 -38.69 -0.79
C ILE A 868 -35.42 -38.82 0.53
N GLU A 869 -34.99 -37.68 1.20
CA GLU A 869 -35.63 -36.47 1.73
C GLU A 869 -34.64 -35.28 1.77
#